data_685c9529c34b0df8d7966d589eb14982
#
_entry.id   685c9529c34b0df8d7966d589eb14982
#
_cell.length_a   1.000
_cell.length_b   1.000
_cell.length_c   1.000
_cell.angle_alpha   90.00
_cell.angle_beta   90.00
_cell.angle_gamma   90.00
#
_symmetry.space_group_name_H-M   'P 1'
#
loop_
_entity.id
_entity.type
_entity.pdbx_description
1 polymer ?
#
loop_
_entity_poly.entity_id
_entity_poly.type
_entity_poly.pdbx_seq_one_letter_code
_entity_poly.pdbx_strand_id
1 'polypeptide(L)'
;MLASFSIAQELPVVTVDAQPLGAQATRLIQALDYLGQPLSTAEKETIASAIGNVDETATAETIQQTLDSHCLAVININPESRVKVARGPAAATLVEQGWTAFLVKVHNEAGVTAALRGKSPNAASTFNSPKEALRDRWMDLAMFDKQPLTKTLSGLACEYRLIQLYSRDAGKREAKLVFDVGQGTQDLGFRNEIDILFDCQPAHEIALKVLDENNKPTTAAFEFRDQFGRVYPAQSKRAAPDFAFHPQVYRMDGERIHLPLGKYEAHFSRGPESIPQNWILDITPETKELAFKVERWIDPSLTGWWSGDHHIHAAGCAHYTAPSEGVHAPDMMRHCLGEDLKIGCNLTWGPCFDYQKQFFTGKNDKVSQYPYLLRYDVEVSGFGSHQSGHLCLLRLKEQMYPGGDSMHHWPTLCLNTLRWAKKQGALVGPAHSGWGLQVDTEELPNFIVPPYDGIGANEYIVDVTHTVPGPDGSLVPAVDFMSMVDTPYVWELNMWYHTLNAGFRTRISGETDFPCIYGERVGLGRSYVKLGDKLDYDAWCEGIREGRNYAGDGNSHLLEFQVDDVKMGENGSELKLDAARKVKVRLQAAAMLELEPREDIRRRSYTEHPYWHIEHARIGNTRTVAVEILQNGYPVATREILADGSVHDLEFDIEVSRSSWIAARILRSSHTNPVFVIVEEKPIRAFRRSIDWCLKGVDQCWKNKEAFISPKEIEQAKADYQHAREVYTQRLAECEWD
;
A
#
# COMPACT_ATOMS: atom_id res chain seq x y z
N MET A 1 19.44 47.28 -15.49
CA MET A 1 18.31 47.09 -14.59
C MET A 1 18.86 46.66 -13.24
N LEU A 2 18.79 47.49 -12.24
CA LEU A 2 19.24 47.19 -10.88
C LEU A 2 18.18 46.26 -10.27
N ALA A 3 18.54 44.99 -10.04
CA ALA A 3 17.75 44.08 -9.27
C ALA A 3 17.76 44.55 -7.81
N SER A 4 16.62 45.04 -7.33
CA SER A 4 16.42 45.32 -5.92
C SER A 4 16.40 43.98 -5.19
N PHE A 5 17.49 43.60 -4.56
CA PHE A 5 17.49 42.55 -3.56
C PHE A 5 16.66 43.05 -2.38
N SER A 6 15.43 42.56 -2.28
CA SER A 6 14.68 42.67 -1.04
C SER A 6 15.42 41.79 -0.03
N ILE A 7 16.05 42.40 0.97
CA ILE A 7 16.58 41.69 2.13
C ILE A 7 15.36 40.99 2.76
N ALA A 8 15.34 39.65 2.74
CA ALA A 8 14.30 38.88 3.42
C ALA A 8 14.34 39.29 4.90
N GLN A 9 13.23 39.76 5.45
CA GLN A 9 13.13 40.16 6.84
C GLN A 9 13.25 38.90 7.69
N GLU A 10 14.36 38.76 8.44
CA GLU A 10 14.53 37.67 9.39
C GLU A 10 13.40 37.69 10.42
N LEU A 11 12.80 36.53 10.65
CA LEU A 11 11.75 36.40 11.67
C LEU A 11 12.40 36.30 13.07
N PRO A 12 11.74 36.85 14.09
CA PRO A 12 12.25 36.74 15.45
C PRO A 12 12.23 35.27 15.89
N VAL A 13 13.33 34.82 16.48
CA VAL A 13 13.42 33.53 17.15
C VAL A 13 12.61 33.60 18.44
N VAL A 14 11.74 32.64 18.66
CA VAL A 14 10.89 32.51 19.84
C VAL A 14 11.49 31.47 20.77
N THR A 15 11.62 31.78 22.07
CA THR A 15 12.04 30.79 23.06
C THR A 15 10.98 29.71 23.19
N VAL A 16 11.37 28.46 22.99
CA VAL A 16 10.48 27.30 23.05
C VAL A 16 11.30 26.05 23.39
N ASP A 17 10.67 25.07 24.03
CA ASP A 17 11.29 23.78 24.33
C ASP A 17 11.69 23.05 23.05
N ALA A 18 12.96 22.65 22.96
CA ALA A 18 13.55 22.09 21.74
C ALA A 18 12.95 20.72 21.37
N GLN A 19 12.72 19.86 22.35
CA GLN A 19 12.20 18.49 22.10
C GLN A 19 10.80 18.51 21.44
N PRO A 20 9.79 19.23 21.96
CA PRO A 20 8.48 19.27 21.30
C PRO A 20 8.54 19.98 19.94
N LEU A 21 9.37 21.03 19.77
CA LEU A 21 9.55 21.70 18.48
C LEU A 21 10.21 20.77 17.47
N GLY A 22 11.22 19.99 17.87
CA GLY A 22 11.89 18.99 17.02
C GLY A 22 10.93 17.88 16.57
N ALA A 23 10.11 17.37 17.50
CA ALA A 23 9.08 16.40 17.17
C ALA A 23 8.03 16.95 16.18
N GLN A 24 7.65 18.23 16.32
CA GLN A 24 6.76 18.89 15.38
C GLN A 24 7.45 19.09 14.00
N ALA A 25 8.71 19.52 13.98
CA ALA A 25 9.46 19.70 12.73
C ALA A 25 9.57 18.39 11.94
N THR A 26 9.78 17.26 12.63
CA THR A 26 9.79 15.94 11.99
C THR A 26 8.44 15.63 11.32
N ARG A 27 7.32 15.85 12.02
CA ARG A 27 5.98 15.67 11.43
C ARG A 27 5.68 16.65 10.30
N LEU A 28 6.21 17.86 10.39
CA LEU A 28 6.07 18.87 9.34
C LEU A 28 6.80 18.46 8.06
N ILE A 29 8.02 17.92 8.17
CA ILE A 29 8.78 17.36 7.05
C ILE A 29 7.99 16.23 6.40
N GLN A 30 7.45 15.30 7.18
CA GLN A 30 6.61 14.21 6.66
C GLN A 30 5.36 14.74 5.94
N ALA A 31 4.73 15.78 6.45
CA ALA A 31 3.57 16.42 5.81
C ALA A 31 3.94 17.10 4.48
N LEU A 32 5.08 17.77 4.41
CA LEU A 32 5.57 18.40 3.18
C LEU A 32 5.96 17.36 2.12
N ASP A 33 6.59 16.25 2.54
CA ASP A 33 6.90 15.13 1.66
C ASP A 33 5.62 14.50 1.11
N TYR A 34 4.64 14.25 1.99
CA TYR A 34 3.31 13.75 1.61
C TYR A 34 2.57 14.68 0.63
N LEU A 35 2.74 15.99 0.77
CA LEU A 35 2.14 16.99 -0.14
C LEU A 35 2.92 17.16 -1.46
N GLY A 36 4.02 16.42 -1.64
CA GLY A 36 4.86 16.55 -2.83
C GLY A 36 5.60 17.90 -2.93
N GLN A 37 5.86 18.54 -1.79
CA GLN A 37 6.60 19.81 -1.70
C GLN A 37 7.68 19.72 -0.61
N PRO A 38 8.65 18.82 -0.76
CA PRO A 38 9.65 18.54 0.27
C PRO A 38 10.55 19.75 0.54
N LEU A 39 11.09 19.81 1.76
CA LEU A 39 12.29 20.61 2.04
C LEU A 39 13.48 20.00 1.29
N SER A 40 14.49 20.81 1.00
CA SER A 40 15.74 20.30 0.40
C SER A 40 16.42 19.29 1.33
N THR A 41 17.23 18.40 0.77
CA THR A 41 18.01 17.42 1.54
C THR A 41 18.87 18.10 2.61
N ALA A 42 19.54 19.21 2.25
CA ALA A 42 20.36 19.97 3.18
C ALA A 42 19.57 20.54 4.37
N GLU A 43 18.36 21.04 4.14
CA GLU A 43 17.50 21.55 5.22
C GLU A 43 17.00 20.41 6.12
N LYS A 44 16.63 19.26 5.55
CA LYS A 44 16.26 18.07 6.33
C LYS A 44 17.41 17.57 7.20
N GLU A 45 18.61 17.49 6.65
CA GLU A 45 19.82 17.11 7.38
C GLU A 45 20.16 18.11 8.49
N THR A 46 20.02 19.41 8.23
CA THR A 46 20.24 20.48 9.21
C THR A 46 19.28 20.31 10.40
N ILE A 47 17.99 20.11 10.14
CA ILE A 47 16.98 19.91 11.20
C ILE A 47 17.26 18.60 11.96
N ALA A 48 17.56 17.50 11.25
CA ALA A 48 17.85 16.22 11.89
C ALA A 48 19.08 16.29 12.80
N SER A 49 20.15 16.96 12.35
CA SER A 49 21.37 17.18 13.13
C SER A 49 21.12 18.07 14.35
N ALA A 50 20.28 19.09 14.20
CA ALA A 50 19.91 19.95 15.33
C ALA A 50 19.16 19.18 16.41
N ILE A 51 18.17 18.33 16.03
CA ILE A 51 17.38 17.51 16.96
C ILE A 51 18.29 16.58 17.78
N GLY A 52 19.41 16.12 17.23
CA GLY A 52 20.40 15.30 17.94
C GLY A 52 21.36 16.07 18.85
N ASN A 53 21.28 17.40 18.91
CA ASN A 53 22.19 18.24 19.69
C ASN A 53 21.76 18.29 21.17
N VAL A 54 22.75 18.43 22.08
CA VAL A 54 22.54 18.56 23.53
C VAL A 54 22.13 19.99 23.94
N ASP A 55 22.49 21.01 23.12
CA ASP A 55 22.13 22.40 23.35
C ASP A 55 20.71 22.67 22.84
N GLU A 56 19.76 22.70 23.75
CA GLU A 56 18.33 22.92 23.44
C GLU A 56 18.07 24.31 22.80
N THR A 57 18.80 25.35 23.22
CA THR A 57 18.64 26.68 22.69
C THR A 57 19.10 26.72 21.23
N ALA A 58 20.31 26.22 20.95
CA ALA A 58 20.83 26.15 19.58
C ALA A 58 19.96 25.26 18.67
N THR A 59 19.38 24.19 19.22
CA THR A 59 18.43 23.32 18.52
C THR A 59 17.18 24.10 18.09
N ALA A 60 16.52 24.79 19.02
CA ALA A 60 15.32 25.55 18.76
C ALA A 60 15.56 26.72 17.77
N GLU A 61 16.70 27.39 17.88
CA GLU A 61 17.12 28.44 16.93
C GLU A 61 17.34 27.88 15.52
N THR A 62 18.10 26.81 15.38
CA THR A 62 18.42 26.20 14.08
C THR A 62 17.15 25.72 13.36
N ILE A 63 16.25 25.07 14.08
CA ILE A 63 14.96 24.62 13.50
C ILE A 63 14.16 25.82 13.01
N GLN A 64 14.03 26.88 13.81
CA GLN A 64 13.28 28.07 13.41
C GLN A 64 13.93 28.77 12.22
N GLN A 65 15.23 29.02 12.24
CA GLN A 65 15.94 29.67 11.11
C GLN A 65 15.78 28.90 9.81
N THR A 66 15.80 27.57 9.85
CA THR A 66 15.59 26.73 8.67
C THR A 66 14.17 26.85 8.14
N LEU A 67 13.16 26.72 9.01
CA LEU A 67 11.75 26.72 8.61
C LEU A 67 11.20 28.11 8.28
N ASP A 68 11.74 29.15 8.88
CA ASP A 68 11.23 30.53 8.73
C ASP A 68 11.28 31.02 7.27
N SER A 69 12.29 30.61 6.49
CA SER A 69 12.41 30.95 5.07
C SER A 69 11.20 30.50 4.22
N HIS A 70 10.49 29.46 4.65
CA HIS A 70 9.31 28.89 3.99
C HIS A 70 7.98 29.49 4.50
N CYS A 71 8.02 30.43 5.45
CA CYS A 71 6.81 31.00 6.05
C CYS A 71 6.21 32.09 5.16
N LEU A 72 4.97 31.89 4.72
CA LEU A 72 4.17 32.88 4.02
C LEU A 72 3.67 33.98 4.96
N ALA A 73 3.30 33.61 6.18
CA ALA A 73 2.79 34.49 7.21
C ALA A 73 3.31 34.12 8.60
N VAL A 74 3.34 35.09 9.48
CA VAL A 74 3.61 34.95 10.91
C VAL A 74 2.39 35.38 11.69
N ILE A 75 1.95 34.52 12.60
CA ILE A 75 0.78 34.74 13.43
C ILE A 75 1.21 34.89 14.89
N ASN A 76 0.91 36.06 15.46
CA ASN A 76 1.12 36.31 16.87
C ASN A 76 -0.21 36.19 17.60
N ILE A 77 -0.32 35.33 18.58
CA ILE A 77 -1.46 35.18 19.49
C ILE A 77 -1.03 35.73 20.83
N ASN A 78 -1.55 36.91 21.17
CA ASN A 78 -1.20 37.59 22.42
C ASN A 78 -1.85 36.91 23.64
N PRO A 79 -1.48 37.28 24.89
CA PRO A 79 -2.04 36.66 26.10
C PRO A 79 -3.55 36.71 26.22
N GLU A 80 -4.22 37.64 25.50
CA GLU A 80 -5.68 37.73 25.43
C GLU A 80 -6.30 36.91 24.30
N SER A 81 -5.51 36.00 23.68
CA SER A 81 -5.90 35.14 22.53
C SER A 81 -6.30 35.93 21.27
N ARG A 82 -5.84 37.19 21.14
CA ARG A 82 -6.06 38.01 19.93
C ARG A 82 -4.96 37.72 18.88
N VAL A 83 -5.36 37.61 17.62
CA VAL A 83 -4.50 37.27 16.49
C VAL A 83 -4.02 38.53 15.77
N LYS A 84 -2.70 38.66 15.58
CA LYS A 84 -2.05 39.62 14.70
C LYS A 84 -1.25 38.85 13.63
N VAL A 85 -1.39 39.24 12.37
CA VAL A 85 -0.72 38.61 11.23
C VAL A 85 0.29 39.57 10.62
N ALA A 86 1.45 39.01 10.25
CA ALA A 86 2.49 39.71 9.50
C ALA A 86 2.92 38.86 8.30
N ARG A 87 3.53 39.51 7.29
CA ARG A 87 4.12 38.80 6.13
C ARG A 87 5.37 38.07 6.55
N GLY A 88 5.50 36.78 6.12
CA GLY A 88 6.72 35.99 6.24
C GLY A 88 7.65 36.17 5.03
N PRO A 89 8.87 35.62 5.06
CA PRO A 89 9.89 35.81 4.02
C PRO A 89 9.65 34.97 2.76
N ALA A 90 8.83 33.92 2.81
CA ALA A 90 8.60 33.04 1.68
C ALA A 90 8.13 33.80 0.42
N ALA A 91 8.68 33.44 -0.73
CA ALA A 91 8.21 33.98 -2.01
C ALA A 91 6.72 33.60 -2.22
N ALA A 92 5.86 34.59 -2.49
CA ALA A 92 4.45 34.38 -2.74
C ALA A 92 4.21 33.91 -4.18
N THR A 93 4.78 32.75 -4.54
CA THR A 93 4.68 32.17 -5.89
C THR A 93 3.66 31.03 -5.86
N LEU A 94 2.67 31.10 -6.73
CA LEU A 94 1.68 30.05 -6.98
C LEU A 94 1.88 29.48 -8.40
N VAL A 95 1.18 28.40 -8.68
CA VAL A 95 1.11 27.80 -10.02
C VAL A 95 -0.34 27.81 -10.46
N GLU A 96 -0.60 28.22 -11.69
CA GLU A 96 -1.93 28.16 -12.31
C GLU A 96 -2.45 26.70 -12.29
N GLN A 97 -3.70 26.54 -11.87
CA GLN A 97 -4.39 25.25 -11.73
C GLN A 97 -3.68 24.26 -10.79
N GLY A 98 -2.91 24.77 -9.83
CA GLY A 98 -2.16 23.96 -8.87
C GLY A 98 -2.28 24.44 -7.43
N TRP A 99 -2.10 23.52 -6.49
CA TRP A 99 -1.99 23.79 -5.07
C TRP A 99 -0.53 24.01 -4.68
N THR A 100 -0.28 25.01 -3.86
CA THR A 100 1.04 25.28 -3.28
C THR A 100 0.92 25.33 -1.77
N ALA A 101 1.79 24.61 -1.06
CA ALA A 101 1.85 24.62 0.39
C ALA A 101 2.87 25.66 0.87
N PHE A 102 2.53 26.36 1.96
CA PHE A 102 3.40 27.28 2.65
C PHE A 102 3.38 27.01 4.14
N LEU A 103 4.47 27.33 4.83
CA LEU A 103 4.47 27.38 6.28
C LEU A 103 3.84 28.66 6.80
N VAL A 104 3.25 28.56 7.97
CA VAL A 104 2.78 29.66 8.80
C VAL A 104 3.42 29.47 10.17
N LYS A 105 4.26 30.44 10.59
CA LYS A 105 4.84 30.46 11.94
C LYS A 105 3.83 31.00 12.93
N VAL A 106 3.60 30.30 14.02
CA VAL A 106 2.69 30.72 15.08
C VAL A 106 3.48 31.00 16.36
N HIS A 107 3.48 32.24 16.80
CA HIS A 107 3.94 32.66 18.13
C HIS A 107 2.72 32.74 19.04
N ASN A 108 2.65 31.87 20.04
CA ASN A 108 1.46 31.62 20.86
C ASN A 108 1.73 31.94 22.34
N GLU A 109 1.60 33.20 22.71
CA GLU A 109 1.83 33.66 24.10
C GLU A 109 0.72 33.23 25.07
N ALA A 110 -0.46 32.90 24.55
CA ALA A 110 -1.63 32.51 25.35
C ALA A 110 -1.75 31.00 25.60
N GLY A 111 -0.87 30.16 25.01
CA GLY A 111 -0.98 28.71 25.09
C GLY A 111 -2.29 28.19 24.47
N VAL A 112 -2.81 28.84 23.43
CA VAL A 112 -4.05 28.42 22.74
C VAL A 112 -3.87 27.06 22.10
N THR A 113 -4.84 26.18 22.33
CA THR A 113 -4.90 24.82 21.75
C THR A 113 -6.07 24.64 20.75
N ALA A 114 -6.73 25.73 20.34
CA ALA A 114 -7.80 25.73 19.34
C ALA A 114 -7.22 25.51 17.93
N ALA A 115 -8.09 25.19 16.96
CA ALA A 115 -7.70 25.10 15.56
C ALA A 115 -7.38 26.50 15.01
N LEU A 116 -6.22 26.62 14.33
CA LEU A 116 -5.92 27.80 13.53
C LEU A 116 -6.72 27.73 12.23
N ARG A 117 -7.52 28.74 11.96
CA ARG A 117 -8.36 28.84 10.76
C ARG A 117 -7.79 29.88 9.82
N GLY A 118 -7.68 29.52 8.54
CA GLY A 118 -7.35 30.43 7.46
C GLY A 118 -8.58 30.68 6.58
N LYS A 119 -8.78 31.92 6.14
CA LYS A 119 -9.89 32.35 5.24
C LYS A 119 -9.38 33.41 4.27
N SER A 120 -10.08 33.54 3.15
CA SER A 120 -9.85 34.63 2.20
C SER A 120 -11.17 35.02 1.51
N PRO A 121 -11.47 36.34 1.37
CA PRO A 121 -12.58 36.79 0.55
C PRO A 121 -12.36 36.49 -0.94
N ASN A 122 -11.12 36.22 -1.37
CA ASN A 122 -10.74 35.90 -2.74
C ASN A 122 -10.85 34.38 -3.02
N ALA A 123 -11.15 33.57 -2.00
CA ALA A 123 -11.23 32.12 -2.12
C ALA A 123 -12.66 31.60 -2.28
N ALA A 124 -12.82 30.58 -3.14
CA ALA A 124 -13.99 29.72 -3.22
C ALA A 124 -13.52 28.27 -3.35
N SER A 125 -14.16 27.36 -2.62
CA SER A 125 -13.81 25.94 -2.64
C SER A 125 -13.91 25.36 -4.06
N THR A 126 -12.86 24.73 -4.52
CA THR A 126 -12.80 24.13 -5.85
C THR A 126 -13.83 22.99 -6.02
N PHE A 127 -14.16 22.30 -4.94
CA PHE A 127 -15.00 21.09 -4.97
C PHE A 127 -16.47 21.34 -4.63
N ASN A 128 -16.77 22.37 -3.81
CA ASN A 128 -18.10 22.53 -3.20
C ASN A 128 -18.75 23.90 -3.48
N SER A 129 -18.20 24.70 -4.38
CA SER A 129 -18.75 26.01 -4.70
C SER A 129 -19.58 26.03 -5.98
N PRO A 130 -20.64 26.82 -6.08
CA PRO A 130 -21.35 27.09 -7.32
C PRO A 130 -20.41 27.66 -8.39
N LYS A 131 -20.73 27.44 -9.67
CA LYS A 131 -19.92 27.94 -10.80
C LYS A 131 -19.73 29.46 -10.78
N GLU A 132 -20.73 30.18 -10.34
CA GLU A 132 -20.70 31.65 -10.22
C GLU A 132 -19.66 32.10 -9.19
N ALA A 133 -19.62 31.45 -8.03
CA ALA A 133 -18.61 31.72 -7.00
C ALA A 133 -17.18 31.37 -7.46
N LEU A 134 -17.02 30.31 -8.23
CA LEU A 134 -15.72 29.92 -8.83
C LEU A 134 -15.25 30.95 -9.86
N ARG A 135 -16.18 31.55 -10.65
CA ARG A 135 -15.85 32.58 -11.63
C ARG A 135 -15.37 33.88 -10.99
N ASP A 136 -15.98 34.25 -9.84
CA ASP A 136 -15.73 35.53 -9.17
C ASP A 136 -14.54 35.43 -8.16
N ARG A 137 -13.98 34.25 -7.94
CA ARG A 137 -12.88 34.00 -6.98
C ARG A 137 -11.76 33.28 -7.69
N TRP A 138 -10.59 33.89 -7.73
CA TRP A 138 -9.44 33.39 -8.45
C TRP A 138 -8.62 32.31 -7.68
N MET A 139 -8.87 32.14 -6.37
CA MET A 139 -8.13 31.20 -5.54
C MET A 139 -9.03 30.27 -4.74
N ASP A 140 -8.42 29.24 -4.16
CA ASP A 140 -8.94 28.44 -3.06
C ASP A 140 -7.90 28.38 -1.93
N LEU A 141 -8.34 28.07 -0.70
CA LEU A 141 -7.50 28.04 0.48
C LEU A 141 -7.93 26.93 1.44
N ALA A 142 -6.98 26.24 2.02
CA ALA A 142 -7.21 25.30 3.12
C ALA A 142 -6.03 25.25 4.09
N MET A 143 -6.31 25.07 5.37
CA MET A 143 -5.30 24.65 6.33
C MET A 143 -5.11 23.14 6.21
N PHE A 144 -3.87 22.64 6.34
CA PHE A 144 -3.60 21.22 6.41
C PHE A 144 -3.79 20.76 7.87
N ASP A 145 -4.81 19.95 8.10
CA ASP A 145 -5.28 19.53 9.43
C ASP A 145 -5.37 18.00 9.59
N LYS A 146 -4.65 17.25 8.72
CA LYS A 146 -4.61 15.79 8.72
C LYS A 146 -3.27 15.27 9.29
N GLN A 147 -3.22 13.97 9.62
CA GLN A 147 -1.98 13.33 9.97
C GLN A 147 -0.90 13.54 8.87
N PRO A 148 0.37 13.69 9.24
CA PRO A 148 0.96 13.57 10.59
C PRO A 148 0.78 14.79 11.50
N LEU A 149 0.15 15.88 11.01
CA LEU A 149 -0.16 17.07 11.81
C LEU A 149 -1.54 16.93 12.48
N THR A 150 -1.72 17.64 13.61
CA THR A 150 -3.00 17.71 14.31
C THR A 150 -3.85 18.89 13.78
N LYS A 151 -5.16 18.82 13.94
CA LYS A 151 -6.08 19.90 13.58
C LYS A 151 -5.89 21.15 14.44
N THR A 152 -5.54 20.98 15.70
CA THR A 152 -5.42 22.03 16.71
C THR A 152 -3.97 22.45 16.93
N LEU A 153 -3.76 23.66 17.41
CA LEU A 153 -2.49 24.12 17.94
C LEU A 153 -2.12 23.27 19.15
N SER A 154 -0.81 23.11 19.39
CA SER A 154 -0.29 22.33 20.51
C SER A 154 -0.27 23.11 21.83
N GLY A 155 -0.33 24.42 21.76
CA GLY A 155 -0.12 25.32 22.92
C GLY A 155 1.35 25.67 23.16
N LEU A 156 2.30 25.20 22.33
CA LEU A 156 3.69 25.62 22.37
C LEU A 156 3.82 27.11 22.07
N ALA A 157 4.82 27.77 22.68
CA ALA A 157 5.10 29.19 22.43
C ALA A 157 5.45 29.48 20.96
N CYS A 158 6.05 28.49 20.27
CA CYS A 158 6.29 28.55 18.84
C CYS A 158 5.93 27.21 18.20
N GLU A 159 5.15 27.25 17.12
CA GLU A 159 4.86 26.09 16.30
C GLU A 159 4.62 26.52 14.83
N TYR A 160 4.67 25.53 13.91
CA TYR A 160 4.46 25.76 12.48
C TYR A 160 3.22 25.03 12.01
N ARG A 161 2.46 25.70 11.12
CA ARG A 161 1.27 25.15 10.46
C ARG A 161 1.44 25.21 8.96
N LEU A 162 0.69 24.39 8.23
CA LEU A 162 0.68 24.38 6.77
C LEU A 162 -0.62 24.99 6.26
N ILE A 163 -0.47 25.96 5.34
CA ILE A 163 -1.56 26.51 4.54
C ILE A 163 -1.36 26.11 3.08
N GLN A 164 -2.41 25.65 2.44
CA GLN A 164 -2.42 25.29 1.04
C GLN A 164 -3.26 26.30 0.26
N LEU A 165 -2.68 26.85 -0.80
CA LEU A 165 -3.31 27.84 -1.67
C LEU A 165 -3.37 27.30 -3.09
N TYR A 166 -4.51 27.45 -3.74
CA TYR A 166 -4.74 27.10 -5.14
C TYR A 166 -4.96 28.36 -5.96
N SER A 167 -4.38 28.45 -7.15
CA SER A 167 -4.65 29.52 -8.12
C SER A 167 -5.41 28.97 -9.32
N ARG A 168 -6.50 29.66 -9.74
CA ARG A 168 -7.18 29.40 -11.00
C ARG A 168 -6.56 30.15 -12.16
N ASP A 169 -5.87 31.24 -11.87
CA ASP A 169 -5.37 32.21 -12.83
C ASP A 169 -3.84 32.26 -12.85
N ALA A 170 -3.29 32.71 -13.96
CA ALA A 170 -1.90 33.09 -14.08
C ALA A 170 -1.69 34.60 -13.87
N GLY A 171 -0.44 35.04 -13.69
CA GLY A 171 -0.01 36.41 -13.56
C GLY A 171 -0.07 36.94 -12.13
N LYS A 172 0.04 38.28 -11.98
CA LYS A 172 0.00 38.92 -10.66
C LYS A 172 -1.43 38.96 -10.13
N ARG A 173 -1.62 38.42 -8.91
CA ARG A 173 -2.91 38.39 -8.23
C ARG A 173 -2.75 38.82 -6.79
N GLU A 174 -3.62 39.68 -6.29
CA GLU A 174 -3.64 40.08 -4.89
C GLU A 174 -4.74 39.32 -4.14
N ALA A 175 -4.43 38.86 -2.93
CA ALA A 175 -5.38 38.24 -2.04
C ALA A 175 -5.19 38.69 -0.60
N LYS A 176 -6.31 38.82 0.10
CA LYS A 176 -6.37 39.03 1.54
C LYS A 176 -6.44 37.66 2.23
N LEU A 177 -5.49 37.35 3.10
CA LEU A 177 -5.53 36.21 3.99
C LEU A 177 -5.93 36.63 5.39
N VAL A 178 -6.85 35.91 5.99
CA VAL A 178 -7.40 36.18 7.34
C VAL A 178 -7.20 34.96 8.19
N PHE A 179 -6.69 35.15 9.42
CA PHE A 179 -6.46 34.02 10.35
C PHE A 179 -7.18 34.27 11.67
N ASP A 180 -7.74 33.20 12.25
CA ASP A 180 -8.40 33.24 13.56
C ASP A 180 -8.21 31.90 14.31
N VAL A 181 -8.35 31.94 15.65
CA VAL A 181 -8.35 30.77 16.54
C VAL A 181 -9.72 30.57 17.20
N GLY A 182 -10.77 31.13 16.61
CA GLY A 182 -12.14 30.98 17.10
C GLY A 182 -12.51 31.85 18.32
N GLN A 183 -11.61 32.76 18.75
CA GLN A 183 -11.85 33.68 19.86
C GLN A 183 -11.56 35.13 19.45
N GLY A 184 -12.21 36.03 20.10
CA GLY A 184 -11.83 37.44 20.18
C GLY A 184 -12.57 38.40 19.28
N THR A 185 -12.92 39.54 19.87
CA THR A 185 -13.28 40.79 19.16
C THR A 185 -11.99 41.46 18.70
N GLN A 186 -12.04 42.07 17.53
CA GLN A 186 -10.93 42.86 16.98
C GLN A 186 -10.91 44.23 17.59
N ASP A 187 -9.80 44.62 18.23
CA ASP A 187 -9.56 45.98 18.63
C ASP A 187 -8.69 46.72 17.62
N LEU A 188 -8.71 48.04 17.67
CA LEU A 188 -7.86 48.94 16.88
C LEU A 188 -6.38 48.56 17.12
N GLY A 189 -5.66 48.14 16.05
CA GLY A 189 -4.26 47.78 16.10
C GLY A 189 -3.97 46.26 16.04
N PHE A 190 -4.96 45.40 16.26
CA PHE A 190 -4.86 43.97 16.02
C PHE A 190 -5.46 43.62 14.67
N ARG A 191 -4.62 43.39 13.68
CA ARG A 191 -5.08 42.99 12.33
C ARG A 191 -4.77 41.49 12.16
N ASN A 192 -5.84 40.71 12.10
CA ASN A 192 -5.77 39.29 11.81
C ASN A 192 -5.78 38.97 10.31
N GLU A 193 -5.58 40.01 9.49
CA GLU A 193 -5.57 39.91 8.02
C GLU A 193 -4.32 40.52 7.43
N ILE A 194 -3.94 40.03 6.24
CA ILE A 194 -2.81 40.54 5.47
C ILE A 194 -3.11 40.45 3.98
N ASP A 195 -2.76 41.51 3.24
CA ASP A 195 -2.82 41.55 1.79
C ASP A 195 -1.49 41.07 1.21
N ILE A 196 -1.54 40.10 0.30
CA ILE A 196 -0.36 39.48 -0.34
C ILE A 196 -0.54 39.56 -1.85
N LEU A 197 0.49 40.09 -2.53
CA LEU A 197 0.59 40.04 -3.98
C LEU A 197 1.30 38.75 -4.37
N PHE A 198 0.56 37.86 -5.01
CA PHE A 198 1.06 36.58 -5.52
C PHE A 198 1.56 36.71 -6.96
N ASP A 199 2.56 35.91 -7.30
CA ASP A 199 3.05 35.70 -8.66
C ASP A 199 2.62 34.28 -9.09
N CYS A 200 1.50 34.21 -9.85
CA CYS A 200 0.94 32.95 -10.31
C CYS A 200 1.59 32.58 -11.65
N GLN A 201 2.46 31.57 -11.60
CA GLN A 201 3.16 31.07 -12.77
C GLN A 201 2.20 30.37 -13.72
N PRO A 202 2.18 30.68 -15.02
CA PRO A 202 1.31 30.01 -15.96
C PRO A 202 1.69 28.54 -16.12
N ALA A 203 0.70 27.68 -16.26
CA ALA A 203 0.85 26.27 -16.60
C ALA A 203 0.50 26.03 -18.08
N HIS A 204 1.39 25.40 -18.82
CA HIS A 204 1.23 25.08 -20.21
C HIS A 204 0.57 23.71 -20.39
N GLU A 205 -0.43 23.64 -21.25
CA GLU A 205 -1.09 22.40 -21.60
C GLU A 205 -0.27 21.66 -22.66
N ILE A 206 0.21 20.46 -22.31
CA ILE A 206 1.13 19.65 -23.11
C ILE A 206 0.47 18.29 -23.41
N ALA A 207 0.40 17.89 -24.66
CA ALA A 207 -0.07 16.58 -25.07
C ALA A 207 0.97 15.49 -24.74
N LEU A 208 0.50 14.34 -24.28
CA LEU A 208 1.35 13.19 -24.00
C LEU A 208 1.15 12.13 -25.07
N LYS A 209 2.23 11.72 -25.72
CA LYS A 209 2.29 10.52 -26.55
C LYS A 209 2.90 9.39 -25.73
N VAL A 210 2.12 8.36 -25.43
CA VAL A 210 2.52 7.28 -24.53
C VAL A 210 2.44 5.94 -25.28
N LEU A 211 3.61 5.34 -25.51
CA LEU A 211 3.74 4.12 -26.29
C LEU A 211 4.29 2.97 -25.45
N ASP A 212 3.84 1.75 -25.73
CA ASP A 212 4.43 0.53 -25.20
C ASP A 212 5.71 0.13 -25.96
N GLU A 213 6.36 -0.95 -25.54
CA GLU A 213 7.56 -1.52 -26.17
C GLU A 213 7.37 -1.86 -27.66
N ASN A 214 6.12 -2.09 -28.08
CA ASN A 214 5.73 -2.42 -29.47
C ASN A 214 5.26 -1.19 -30.28
N ASN A 215 5.45 0.03 -29.72
CA ASN A 215 5.00 1.30 -30.28
C ASN A 215 3.46 1.42 -30.44
N LYS A 216 2.70 0.74 -29.61
CA LYS A 216 1.25 0.88 -29.53
C LYS A 216 0.87 1.85 -28.42
N PRO A 217 -0.23 2.62 -28.59
CA PRO A 217 -0.77 3.48 -27.54
C PRO A 217 -1.00 2.71 -26.25
N THR A 218 -0.58 3.29 -25.12
CA THR A 218 -0.72 2.65 -23.81
C THR A 218 -0.98 3.66 -22.69
N THR A 219 -1.08 3.18 -21.46
CA THR A 219 -1.14 3.97 -20.23
C THR A 219 0.13 3.72 -19.44
N ALA A 220 0.70 4.75 -18.82
CA ALA A 220 1.85 4.64 -17.95
C ALA A 220 1.70 5.51 -16.71
N ALA A 221 2.49 5.20 -15.69
CA ALA A 221 2.68 6.02 -14.49
C ALA A 221 3.75 7.08 -14.78
N PHE A 222 3.50 8.31 -14.35
CA PHE A 222 4.40 9.45 -14.52
C PHE A 222 4.55 10.20 -13.21
N GLU A 223 5.78 10.59 -12.88
CA GLU A 223 6.11 11.50 -11.81
C GLU A 223 7.01 12.59 -12.36
N PHE A 224 6.54 13.84 -12.31
CA PHE A 224 7.31 15.00 -12.75
C PHE A 224 7.74 15.80 -11.54
N ARG A 225 9.05 16.00 -11.38
CA ARG A 225 9.63 16.84 -10.32
C ARG A 225 10.40 17.99 -10.91
N ASP A 226 10.22 19.18 -10.35
CA ASP A 226 11.06 20.31 -10.69
C ASP A 226 12.42 20.26 -9.97
N GLN A 227 13.29 21.23 -10.24
CA GLN A 227 14.62 21.35 -9.61
C GLN A 227 14.59 21.49 -8.07
N PHE A 228 13.43 21.75 -7.48
CA PHE A 228 13.23 21.83 -6.03
C PHE A 228 12.58 20.56 -5.46
N GLY A 229 12.41 19.53 -6.26
CA GLY A 229 11.77 18.26 -5.88
C GLY A 229 10.24 18.34 -5.78
N ARG A 230 9.61 19.45 -6.20
CA ARG A 230 8.15 19.60 -6.15
C ARG A 230 7.48 18.80 -7.24
N VAL A 231 6.43 18.08 -6.88
CA VAL A 231 5.68 17.17 -7.76
C VAL A 231 4.64 17.93 -8.59
N TYR A 232 4.51 17.58 -9.85
CA TYR A 232 3.55 18.15 -10.79
C TYR A 232 2.75 17.05 -11.53
N PRO A 233 1.43 17.24 -11.76
CA PRO A 233 0.58 18.24 -11.13
C PRO A 233 0.69 18.17 -9.62
N ALA A 234 0.45 19.30 -8.94
CA ALA A 234 0.59 19.36 -7.48
C ALA A 234 -0.17 18.21 -6.80
N GLN A 235 0.52 17.47 -5.92
CA GLN A 235 -0.03 16.25 -5.30
C GLN A 235 -1.19 16.56 -4.35
N SER A 236 -1.13 17.72 -3.71
CA SER A 236 -2.14 18.15 -2.76
C SER A 236 -3.55 18.19 -3.36
N LYS A 237 -4.49 17.60 -2.63
CA LYS A 237 -5.93 17.65 -2.97
C LYS A 237 -6.26 17.19 -4.40
N ARG A 238 -5.51 16.28 -4.96
CA ARG A 238 -5.87 15.63 -6.23
C ARG A 238 -7.21 14.92 -6.08
N ALA A 239 -8.00 14.99 -7.14
CA ALA A 239 -9.23 14.23 -7.29
C ALA A 239 -9.00 13.08 -8.31
N ALA A 240 -9.85 12.06 -8.26
CA ALA A 240 -9.82 11.00 -9.26
C ALA A 240 -9.79 11.55 -10.70
N PRO A 241 -9.03 10.96 -11.63
CA PRO A 241 -8.30 9.70 -11.50
C PRO A 241 -6.97 9.77 -10.77
N ASP A 242 -6.51 10.94 -10.38
CA ASP A 242 -5.25 11.14 -9.66
C ASP A 242 -5.49 11.15 -8.15
N PHE A 243 -4.51 10.65 -7.37
CA PHE A 243 -4.62 10.62 -5.92
C PHE A 243 -3.64 11.57 -5.24
N ALA A 244 -4.04 12.07 -4.07
CA ALA A 244 -3.22 12.95 -3.25
C ALA A 244 -2.19 12.19 -2.40
N PHE A 245 -2.32 10.87 -2.23
CA PHE A 245 -1.49 10.09 -1.32
C PHE A 245 -0.25 9.43 -1.98
N HIS A 246 -0.08 9.60 -3.29
CA HIS A 246 1.16 9.22 -4.00
C HIS A 246 1.57 10.27 -5.04
N PRO A 247 2.87 10.34 -5.42
CA PRO A 247 3.37 11.40 -6.30
C PRO A 247 2.99 11.20 -7.77
N GLN A 248 2.88 9.96 -8.25
CA GLN A 248 2.64 9.69 -9.66
C GLN A 248 1.21 9.98 -10.09
N VAL A 249 1.07 10.20 -11.39
CA VAL A 249 -0.22 10.29 -12.11
C VAL A 249 -0.21 9.28 -13.26
N TYR A 250 -1.38 8.76 -13.60
CA TYR A 250 -1.51 7.81 -14.70
C TYR A 250 -2.10 8.52 -15.92
N ARG A 251 -1.41 8.44 -17.07
CA ARG A 251 -1.86 9.07 -18.32
C ARG A 251 -1.84 8.08 -19.46
N MET A 252 -2.90 8.16 -20.27
CA MET A 252 -3.05 7.44 -21.52
C MET A 252 -2.45 8.23 -22.68
N ASP A 253 -2.12 7.54 -23.75
CA ASP A 253 -1.75 8.17 -25.01
C ASP A 253 -2.81 9.18 -25.48
N GLY A 254 -2.37 10.38 -25.88
CA GLY A 254 -3.22 11.49 -26.31
C GLY A 254 -3.80 12.35 -25.18
N GLU A 255 -3.63 11.99 -23.92
CA GLU A 255 -4.03 12.83 -22.79
C GLU A 255 -3.07 14.00 -22.59
N ARG A 256 -3.45 14.93 -21.72
CA ARG A 256 -2.74 16.17 -21.52
C ARG A 256 -2.30 16.35 -20.07
N ILE A 257 -1.22 17.10 -19.87
CA ILE A 257 -0.73 17.53 -18.57
C ILE A 257 -0.46 19.03 -18.57
N HIS A 258 -0.63 19.66 -17.41
CA HIS A 258 -0.34 21.08 -17.22
C HIS A 258 0.97 21.22 -16.41
N LEU A 259 1.99 21.81 -17.02
CA LEU A 259 3.28 22.06 -16.39
C LEU A 259 3.69 23.53 -16.55
N PRO A 260 4.16 24.21 -15.50
CA PRO A 260 4.88 25.46 -15.63
C PRO A 260 6.11 25.35 -16.53
N LEU A 261 6.59 26.49 -17.04
CA LEU A 261 7.87 26.53 -17.73
C LEU A 261 9.00 26.18 -16.78
N GLY A 262 9.99 25.42 -17.27
CA GLY A 262 11.16 25.05 -16.49
C GLY A 262 11.67 23.65 -16.77
N LYS A 263 12.66 23.24 -15.95
CA LYS A 263 13.25 21.91 -16.05
C LYS A 263 12.58 20.96 -15.08
N TYR A 264 12.36 19.74 -15.56
CA TYR A 264 11.74 18.66 -14.81
C TYR A 264 12.54 17.38 -14.96
N GLU A 265 12.57 16.62 -13.89
CA GLU A 265 12.90 15.20 -13.91
C GLU A 265 11.59 14.42 -14.03
N ALA A 266 11.46 13.61 -15.08
CA ALA A 266 10.29 12.79 -15.35
C ALA A 266 10.65 11.32 -15.15
N HIS A 267 10.10 10.73 -14.09
CA HIS A 267 10.12 9.29 -13.87
C HIS A 267 8.89 8.67 -14.49
N PHE A 268 9.05 7.58 -15.24
CA PHE A 268 7.90 6.87 -15.79
C PHE A 268 8.16 5.37 -15.94
N SER A 269 7.08 4.59 -15.80
CA SER A 269 7.09 3.14 -15.92
C SER A 269 5.68 2.60 -16.19
N ARG A 270 5.59 1.29 -16.42
CA ARG A 270 4.31 0.59 -16.57
C ARG A 270 4.33 -0.72 -15.79
N GLY A 271 4.27 -0.59 -14.46
CA GLY A 271 4.34 -1.71 -13.53
C GLY A 271 5.75 -2.30 -13.37
N PRO A 272 5.88 -3.34 -12.53
CA PRO A 272 7.17 -3.89 -12.13
C PRO A 272 7.90 -4.66 -13.25
N GLU A 273 7.18 -5.14 -14.27
CA GLU A 273 7.77 -5.80 -15.44
C GLU A 273 8.35 -4.81 -16.47
N SER A 274 8.23 -3.50 -16.22
CA SER A 274 8.83 -2.44 -17.03
C SER A 274 10.13 -1.95 -16.41
N ILE A 275 11.04 -1.47 -17.24
CA ILE A 275 12.26 -0.77 -16.82
C ILE A 275 11.87 0.66 -16.47
N PRO A 276 12.00 1.10 -15.19
CA PRO A 276 11.80 2.49 -14.84
C PRO A 276 12.74 3.40 -15.62
N GLN A 277 12.22 4.48 -16.17
CA GLN A 277 12.98 5.44 -16.94
C GLN A 277 12.97 6.81 -16.26
N ASN A 278 14.06 7.56 -16.45
CA ASN A 278 14.24 8.87 -15.88
C ASN A 278 14.76 9.83 -16.95
N TRP A 279 13.99 10.87 -17.27
CA TRP A 279 14.33 11.83 -18.31
C TRP A 279 14.36 13.25 -17.75
N ILE A 280 15.28 14.06 -18.25
CA ILE A 280 15.31 15.50 -18.00
C ILE A 280 14.56 16.20 -19.13
N LEU A 281 13.51 16.91 -18.77
CA LEU A 281 12.68 17.69 -19.67
C LEU A 281 12.97 19.18 -19.51
N ASP A 282 12.92 19.93 -20.59
CA ASP A 282 12.94 21.40 -20.59
C ASP A 282 11.62 21.90 -21.21
N ILE A 283 10.73 22.40 -20.37
CA ILE A 283 9.42 22.87 -20.78
C ILE A 283 9.52 24.34 -21.16
N THR A 284 9.33 24.61 -22.44
CA THR A 284 9.37 25.95 -23.04
C THR A 284 8.00 26.32 -23.61
N PRO A 285 7.75 27.59 -24.00
CA PRO A 285 6.50 28.00 -24.64
C PRO A 285 6.18 27.24 -25.95
N GLU A 286 7.20 26.67 -26.58
CA GLU A 286 7.10 25.90 -27.82
C GLU A 286 6.77 24.42 -27.57
N THR A 287 6.91 23.94 -26.35
CA THR A 287 6.64 22.53 -25.96
C THR A 287 5.14 22.27 -26.05
N LYS A 288 4.70 21.52 -27.08
CA LYS A 288 3.28 21.16 -27.30
C LYS A 288 2.98 19.69 -27.05
N GLU A 289 4.00 18.84 -27.16
CA GLU A 289 3.89 17.39 -27.00
C GLU A 289 5.16 16.84 -26.33
N LEU A 290 4.98 15.84 -25.47
CA LEU A 290 6.04 15.00 -24.91
C LEU A 290 5.76 13.57 -25.31
N ALA A 291 6.75 12.88 -25.88
CA ALA A 291 6.62 11.50 -26.30
C ALA A 291 7.41 10.58 -25.37
N PHE A 292 6.71 9.61 -24.77
CA PHE A 292 7.28 8.62 -23.87
C PHE A 292 7.08 7.22 -24.44
N LYS A 293 8.08 6.37 -24.31
CA LYS A 293 8.01 4.96 -24.67
C LYS A 293 8.46 4.13 -23.48
N VAL A 294 7.56 3.30 -22.94
CA VAL A 294 7.92 2.37 -21.88
C VAL A 294 8.70 1.19 -22.45
N GLU A 295 9.63 0.69 -21.68
CA GLU A 295 10.42 -0.51 -22.00
C GLU A 295 10.08 -1.62 -21.01
N ARG A 296 10.03 -2.86 -21.52
CA ARG A 296 9.70 -4.04 -20.71
C ARG A 296 10.94 -4.94 -20.62
N TRP A 297 11.20 -5.47 -19.42
CA TRP A 297 12.27 -6.45 -19.23
C TRP A 297 11.76 -7.90 -19.29
N ILE A 298 10.49 -8.14 -18.90
CA ILE A 298 9.84 -9.44 -19.01
C ILE A 298 8.34 -9.27 -19.26
N ASP A 299 7.75 -10.22 -19.99
CA ASP A 299 6.29 -10.36 -20.12
C ASP A 299 5.88 -11.80 -19.80
N PRO A 300 5.51 -12.08 -18.53
CA PRO A 300 5.09 -13.43 -18.13
C PRO A 300 3.85 -13.93 -18.88
N SER A 301 3.00 -13.03 -19.38
CA SER A 301 1.78 -13.40 -20.11
C SER A 301 2.08 -14.11 -21.46
N LEU A 302 3.23 -13.85 -22.07
CA LEU A 302 3.68 -14.56 -23.28
C LEU A 302 3.94 -16.04 -23.04
N THR A 303 4.19 -16.43 -21.83
CA THR A 303 4.33 -17.82 -21.41
C THR A 303 3.14 -18.32 -20.60
N GLY A 304 2.01 -17.57 -20.62
CA GLY A 304 0.74 -17.96 -20.01
C GLY A 304 0.63 -17.72 -18.52
N TRP A 305 1.48 -16.85 -17.94
CA TRP A 305 1.40 -16.41 -16.55
C TRP A 305 0.74 -15.03 -16.47
N TRP A 306 -0.38 -14.95 -15.78
CA TRP A 306 -1.21 -13.76 -15.71
C TRP A 306 -1.22 -13.15 -14.31
N SER A 307 -0.80 -11.90 -14.24
CA SER A 307 -0.75 -11.14 -12.99
C SER A 307 -2.14 -10.76 -12.48
N GLY A 308 -2.32 -10.71 -11.17
CA GLY A 308 -3.52 -10.18 -10.54
C GLY A 308 -3.26 -9.81 -9.08
N ASP A 309 -4.00 -8.83 -8.61
CA ASP A 309 -4.05 -8.40 -7.22
C ASP A 309 -5.46 -8.72 -6.70
N HIS A 310 -5.51 -9.59 -5.70
CA HIS A 310 -6.80 -10.06 -5.20
C HIS A 310 -7.43 -9.11 -4.17
N HIS A 311 -6.74 -8.02 -3.79
CA HIS A 311 -7.20 -7.12 -2.75
C HIS A 311 -6.86 -5.66 -3.06
N ILE A 312 -7.80 -4.97 -3.70
CA ILE A 312 -7.75 -3.52 -3.92
C ILE A 312 -9.11 -2.91 -3.59
N HIS A 313 -9.11 -1.65 -3.16
CA HIS A 313 -10.33 -0.90 -2.85
C HIS A 313 -10.53 0.25 -3.82
N ALA A 314 -11.71 0.28 -4.42
CA ALA A 314 -12.20 1.41 -5.18
C ALA A 314 -13.02 2.36 -4.30
N ALA A 315 -13.97 3.06 -4.86
CA ALA A 315 -14.81 4.05 -4.19
C ALA A 315 -15.18 3.67 -2.76
N GLY A 316 -14.95 4.60 -1.84
CA GLY A 316 -15.43 4.48 -0.47
C GLY A 316 -14.40 3.99 0.56
N CYS A 317 -13.14 3.80 0.18
CA CYS A 317 -12.09 3.57 1.17
C CYS A 317 -11.92 4.80 2.09
N ALA A 318 -11.52 4.57 3.35
CA ALA A 318 -11.30 5.63 4.34
C ALA A 318 -10.24 6.69 3.94
N HIS A 319 -9.39 6.39 2.97
CA HIS A 319 -8.41 7.31 2.40
C HIS A 319 -9.04 8.38 1.47
N TYR A 320 -10.28 8.19 1.04
CA TYR A 320 -11.03 9.16 0.25
C TYR A 320 -11.85 10.08 1.16
N THR A 321 -12.11 11.30 0.71
CA THR A 321 -12.81 12.31 1.52
C THR A 321 -14.23 11.90 1.86
N ALA A 322 -14.90 11.20 0.95
CA ALA A 322 -16.24 10.63 1.15
C ALA A 322 -16.37 9.31 0.38
N PRO A 323 -17.23 8.38 0.84
CA PRO A 323 -17.45 7.11 0.15
C PRO A 323 -17.84 7.22 -1.33
N SER A 324 -18.54 8.31 -1.70
CA SER A 324 -18.97 8.57 -3.06
C SER A 324 -17.92 9.26 -3.94
N GLU A 325 -16.82 9.75 -3.36
CA GLU A 325 -15.77 10.51 -4.06
C GLU A 325 -14.55 9.65 -4.40
N GLY A 326 -14.54 8.40 -3.98
CA GLY A 326 -13.43 7.50 -4.21
C GLY A 326 -13.21 7.19 -5.69
N VAL A 327 -12.23 6.36 -5.95
CA VAL A 327 -11.93 5.87 -7.29
C VAL A 327 -13.02 4.91 -7.73
N HIS A 328 -13.73 5.29 -8.78
CA HIS A 328 -14.70 4.42 -9.43
C HIS A 328 -14.02 3.44 -10.40
N ALA A 329 -14.76 2.44 -10.89
CA ALA A 329 -14.22 1.40 -11.75
C ALA A 329 -13.41 1.91 -12.96
N PRO A 330 -13.81 2.99 -13.69
CA PRO A 330 -13.01 3.53 -14.80
C PRO A 330 -11.63 4.05 -14.35
N ASP A 331 -11.58 4.70 -13.18
CA ASP A 331 -10.34 5.24 -12.64
C ASP A 331 -9.44 4.11 -12.14
N MET A 332 -9.99 3.09 -11.47
CA MET A 332 -9.23 1.92 -11.04
C MET A 332 -8.70 1.12 -12.24
N MET A 333 -9.48 1.01 -13.33
CA MET A 333 -9.00 0.40 -14.57
C MET A 333 -7.80 1.15 -15.14
N ARG A 334 -7.78 2.50 -15.06
CA ARG A 334 -6.63 3.32 -15.46
C ARG A 334 -5.37 2.94 -14.67
N HIS A 335 -5.51 2.74 -13.38
CA HIS A 335 -4.39 2.28 -12.53
C HIS A 335 -3.93 0.88 -12.90
N CYS A 336 -4.85 -0.05 -13.12
CA CYS A 336 -4.52 -1.41 -13.58
C CYS A 336 -3.77 -1.39 -14.93
N LEU A 337 -4.21 -0.56 -15.87
CA LEU A 337 -3.54 -0.39 -17.17
C LEU A 337 -2.13 0.20 -17.02
N GLY A 338 -1.99 1.22 -16.18
CA GLY A 338 -0.72 1.91 -15.96
C GLY A 338 0.30 1.09 -15.16
N GLU A 339 -0.17 0.13 -14.37
CA GLU A 339 0.66 -0.83 -13.63
C GLU A 339 0.78 -2.20 -14.33
N ASP A 340 0.24 -2.34 -15.52
CA ASP A 340 0.16 -3.61 -16.28
C ASP A 340 -0.44 -4.77 -15.46
N LEU A 341 -1.33 -4.47 -14.54
CA LEU A 341 -2.02 -5.44 -13.70
C LEU A 341 -3.21 -6.04 -14.45
N LYS A 342 -3.14 -7.34 -14.77
CA LYS A 342 -4.12 -7.99 -15.63
C LYS A 342 -5.46 -8.24 -14.93
N ILE A 343 -5.44 -8.54 -13.64
CA ILE A 343 -6.65 -8.71 -12.82
C ILE A 343 -6.59 -7.78 -11.61
N GLY A 344 -7.63 -6.96 -11.45
CA GLY A 344 -7.89 -6.17 -10.25
C GLY A 344 -9.16 -6.65 -9.57
N CYS A 345 -9.05 -7.17 -8.34
CA CYS A 345 -10.21 -7.54 -7.54
C CYS A 345 -10.58 -6.38 -6.62
N ASN A 346 -11.60 -5.61 -7.02
CA ASN A 346 -12.14 -4.52 -6.21
C ASN A 346 -12.99 -5.09 -5.08
N LEU A 347 -12.50 -5.07 -3.85
CA LEU A 347 -13.25 -5.57 -2.72
C LEU A 347 -14.10 -4.47 -2.09
N THR A 348 -15.39 -4.76 -1.92
CA THR A 348 -16.27 -3.94 -1.10
C THR A 348 -16.04 -4.31 0.37
N TRP A 349 -15.95 -3.33 1.27
CA TRP A 349 -15.45 -3.58 2.62
C TRP A 349 -16.06 -2.68 3.68
N GLY A 350 -16.04 -3.12 4.93
CA GLY A 350 -16.21 -2.43 6.17
C GLY A 350 -17.15 -1.24 6.17
N PRO A 351 -16.71 -0.08 6.63
CA PRO A 351 -17.54 1.12 6.73
C PRO A 351 -18.17 1.57 5.42
N CYS A 352 -17.60 1.17 4.30
CA CYS A 352 -18.01 1.59 2.95
C CYS A 352 -18.88 0.56 2.24
N PHE A 353 -19.07 -0.63 2.81
CA PHE A 353 -19.81 -1.74 2.20
C PHE A 353 -21.20 -1.35 1.73
N ASP A 354 -21.96 -0.65 2.57
CA ASP A 354 -23.34 -0.26 2.24
C ASP A 354 -23.45 0.71 1.06
N TYR A 355 -22.40 1.47 0.78
CA TYR A 355 -22.27 2.25 -0.46
C TYR A 355 -21.75 1.40 -1.62
N GLN A 356 -20.69 0.63 -1.40
CA GLN A 356 -19.97 -0.10 -2.46
C GLN A 356 -20.75 -1.28 -3.02
N LYS A 357 -21.64 -1.89 -2.25
CA LYS A 357 -22.45 -3.04 -2.67
C LYS A 357 -23.25 -2.81 -3.98
N GLN A 358 -23.51 -1.55 -4.34
CA GLN A 358 -24.18 -1.22 -5.60
C GLN A 358 -23.34 -1.53 -6.86
N PHE A 359 -22.02 -1.68 -6.73
CA PHE A 359 -21.11 -1.97 -7.84
C PHE A 359 -20.94 -3.47 -8.09
N PHE A 360 -21.33 -4.30 -7.16
CA PHE A 360 -21.25 -5.75 -7.30
C PHE A 360 -22.23 -6.27 -8.36
N THR A 361 -21.74 -7.11 -9.27
CA THR A 361 -22.55 -7.70 -10.33
C THR A 361 -22.40 -9.23 -10.41
N GLY A 362 -21.46 -9.82 -9.66
CA GLY A 362 -21.08 -11.24 -9.77
C GLY A 362 -20.38 -11.58 -11.10
N LYS A 363 -19.92 -10.57 -11.85
CA LYS A 363 -19.28 -10.70 -13.18
C LYS A 363 -18.16 -9.66 -13.31
N ASN A 364 -17.32 -9.79 -14.34
CA ASN A 364 -16.37 -8.75 -14.69
C ASN A 364 -17.11 -7.43 -14.94
N ASP A 365 -16.56 -6.34 -14.38
CA ASP A 365 -17.12 -5.01 -14.59
C ASP A 365 -17.03 -4.62 -16.07
N LYS A 366 -17.99 -3.79 -16.52
CA LYS A 366 -18.10 -3.31 -17.90
C LYS A 366 -16.90 -2.50 -18.37
N VAL A 367 -16.08 -1.98 -17.47
CA VAL A 367 -14.85 -1.24 -17.81
C VAL A 367 -13.70 -2.17 -18.19
N SER A 368 -13.85 -3.48 -17.98
CA SER A 368 -12.85 -4.49 -18.36
C SER A 368 -12.58 -4.43 -19.85
N GLN A 369 -11.30 -4.43 -20.23
CA GLN A 369 -10.83 -4.45 -21.61
C GLN A 369 -9.71 -5.48 -21.72
N TYR A 370 -10.01 -6.60 -22.39
CA TYR A 370 -9.07 -7.72 -22.50
C TYR A 370 -7.68 -7.27 -22.98
N PRO A 371 -6.58 -7.66 -22.31
CA PRO A 371 -6.48 -8.65 -21.22
C PRO A 371 -6.50 -8.06 -19.80
N TYR A 372 -7.23 -6.98 -19.56
CA TYR A 372 -7.37 -6.35 -18.24
C TYR A 372 -8.79 -6.54 -17.75
N LEU A 373 -8.93 -7.21 -16.60
CA LEU A 373 -10.21 -7.57 -16.02
C LEU A 373 -10.34 -6.95 -14.64
N LEU A 374 -11.48 -6.30 -14.38
CA LEU A 374 -11.84 -5.74 -13.10
C LEU A 374 -13.13 -6.41 -12.61
N ARG A 375 -13.19 -6.79 -11.32
CA ARG A 375 -14.40 -7.37 -10.74
C ARG A 375 -14.56 -6.91 -9.31
N TYR A 376 -15.81 -6.65 -8.91
CA TYR A 376 -16.18 -6.38 -7.52
C TYR A 376 -16.51 -7.68 -6.80
N ASP A 377 -15.87 -7.88 -5.65
CA ASP A 377 -16.14 -8.96 -4.69
C ASP A 377 -16.15 -8.37 -3.27
N VAL A 378 -15.91 -9.12 -2.20
CA VAL A 378 -16.07 -8.66 -0.82
C VAL A 378 -14.84 -8.93 0.03
N GLU A 379 -14.39 -7.93 0.78
CA GLU A 379 -13.58 -8.11 1.98
C GLU A 379 -14.47 -7.98 3.22
N VAL A 380 -14.46 -9.01 4.05
CA VAL A 380 -15.13 -8.98 5.36
C VAL A 380 -14.25 -8.29 6.38
N SER A 381 -14.42 -6.98 6.50
CA SER A 381 -13.64 -6.07 7.34
C SER A 381 -14.56 -5.06 7.99
N GLY A 382 -14.46 -4.85 9.29
CA GLY A 382 -15.41 -4.03 10.05
C GLY A 382 -16.83 -4.60 10.14
N PHE A 383 -17.03 -5.86 9.77
CA PHE A 383 -18.28 -6.63 9.91
C PHE A 383 -18.31 -7.34 11.27
N GLY A 384 -19.31 -8.20 11.50
CA GLY A 384 -19.43 -8.94 12.75
C GLY A 384 -18.19 -9.75 13.13
N SER A 385 -17.49 -10.33 12.15
CA SER A 385 -16.26 -11.11 12.33
C SER A 385 -14.95 -10.30 12.39
N HIS A 386 -15.00 -8.99 12.39
CA HIS A 386 -13.80 -8.13 12.36
C HIS A 386 -12.73 -8.54 13.38
N GLN A 387 -13.14 -8.88 14.59
CA GLN A 387 -12.21 -9.32 15.64
C GLN A 387 -11.71 -10.77 15.43
N SER A 388 -12.30 -11.51 14.51
CA SER A 388 -11.94 -12.89 14.16
C SER A 388 -10.95 -12.96 13.01
N GLY A 389 -10.68 -11.85 12.36
CA GLY A 389 -9.82 -11.70 11.17
C GLY A 389 -10.59 -11.21 9.96
N HIS A 390 -9.87 -10.63 9.02
CA HIS A 390 -10.44 -10.19 7.77
C HIS A 390 -10.41 -11.32 6.74
N LEU A 391 -11.39 -11.34 5.85
CA LEU A 391 -11.52 -12.38 4.82
C LEU A 391 -11.74 -11.78 3.44
N CYS A 392 -10.94 -12.19 2.47
CA CYS A 392 -11.19 -11.96 1.05
C CYS A 392 -12.07 -13.06 0.49
N LEU A 393 -13.21 -12.68 -0.06
CA LEU A 393 -14.18 -13.57 -0.68
C LEU A 393 -14.30 -13.24 -2.16
N LEU A 394 -13.68 -14.03 -3.03
CA LEU A 394 -13.61 -13.81 -4.47
C LEU A 394 -14.56 -14.73 -5.22
N ARG A 395 -15.02 -14.30 -6.39
CA ARG A 395 -15.92 -15.08 -7.25
C ARG A 395 -17.27 -15.41 -6.59
N LEU A 396 -17.75 -14.46 -5.76
CA LEU A 396 -19.11 -14.58 -5.20
C LEU A 396 -20.18 -14.47 -6.30
N LYS A 397 -21.30 -15.18 -6.11
CA LYS A 397 -22.54 -15.03 -6.89
C LYS A 397 -23.47 -14.03 -6.25
N GLU A 398 -23.52 -14.04 -4.92
CA GLU A 398 -24.27 -13.12 -4.07
C GLU A 398 -23.32 -12.52 -3.04
N GLN A 399 -23.34 -11.21 -2.88
CA GLN A 399 -22.43 -10.51 -1.96
C GLN A 399 -23.00 -10.34 -0.55
N MET A 400 -24.30 -10.55 -0.35
CA MET A 400 -24.96 -10.30 0.93
C MET A 400 -25.19 -11.60 1.70
N TYR A 401 -24.63 -11.67 2.91
CA TYR A 401 -24.93 -12.77 3.83
C TYR A 401 -26.44 -12.80 4.16
N PRO A 402 -27.09 -13.97 4.23
CA PRO A 402 -28.51 -14.07 4.51
C PRO A 402 -28.93 -13.47 5.86
N GLY A 403 -30.10 -12.82 5.89
CA GLY A 403 -30.69 -12.31 7.13
C GLY A 403 -30.75 -10.79 7.28
N GLY A 404 -30.26 -10.04 6.31
CA GLY A 404 -30.29 -8.58 6.31
C GLY A 404 -29.79 -7.97 5.00
N ASP A 405 -29.62 -6.65 5.00
CA ASP A 405 -29.25 -5.86 3.83
C ASP A 405 -28.03 -4.94 4.05
N SER A 406 -27.36 -5.06 5.19
CA SER A 406 -26.18 -4.26 5.56
C SER A 406 -25.06 -5.14 6.13
N MET A 407 -23.92 -4.54 6.46
CA MET A 407 -22.80 -5.23 7.10
C MET A 407 -23.07 -5.67 8.55
N HIS A 408 -24.10 -5.14 9.21
CA HIS A 408 -24.30 -5.31 10.66
C HIS A 408 -24.89 -6.66 11.10
N HIS A 409 -25.44 -7.44 10.18
CA HIS A 409 -26.07 -8.74 10.51
C HIS A 409 -25.16 -9.95 10.21
N TRP A 410 -23.96 -9.70 9.72
CA TRP A 410 -23.03 -10.76 9.36
C TRP A 410 -22.52 -11.52 10.59
N PRO A 411 -22.08 -12.79 10.42
CA PRO A 411 -21.55 -13.61 11.50
C PRO A 411 -20.37 -12.96 12.21
N THR A 412 -20.20 -13.28 13.49
CA THR A 412 -19.01 -12.94 14.28
C THR A 412 -17.94 -14.04 14.23
N LEU A 413 -18.29 -15.23 13.75
CA LEU A 413 -17.37 -16.35 13.56
C LEU A 413 -16.97 -16.45 12.08
N CYS A 414 -15.69 -16.36 11.75
CA CYS A 414 -15.19 -16.42 10.38
C CYS A 414 -15.68 -17.67 9.65
N LEU A 415 -15.64 -18.82 10.29
CA LEU A 415 -16.02 -20.09 9.70
C LEU A 415 -17.48 -20.12 9.20
N ASN A 416 -18.39 -19.35 9.82
CA ASN A 416 -19.79 -19.24 9.32
C ASN A 416 -19.85 -18.45 8.00
N THR A 417 -19.05 -17.40 7.86
CA THR A 417 -18.89 -16.66 6.60
C THR A 417 -18.26 -17.55 5.52
N LEU A 418 -17.21 -18.30 5.87
CA LEU A 418 -16.56 -19.24 4.95
C LEU A 418 -17.53 -20.34 4.47
N ARG A 419 -18.32 -20.94 5.36
CA ARG A 419 -19.36 -21.92 5.01
C ARG A 419 -20.34 -21.36 3.97
N TRP A 420 -20.76 -20.11 4.15
CA TRP A 420 -21.67 -19.45 3.20
C TRP A 420 -20.99 -19.17 1.85
N ALA A 421 -19.78 -18.64 1.86
CA ALA A 421 -19.04 -18.32 0.64
C ALA A 421 -18.68 -19.57 -0.18
N LYS A 422 -18.21 -20.64 0.50
CA LYS A 422 -17.85 -21.91 -0.15
C LYS A 422 -19.04 -22.60 -0.83
N LYS A 423 -20.25 -22.49 -0.29
CA LYS A 423 -21.48 -22.99 -0.96
C LYS A 423 -21.73 -22.32 -2.31
N GLN A 424 -21.22 -21.13 -2.53
CA GLN A 424 -21.31 -20.40 -3.80
C GLN A 424 -20.18 -20.79 -4.78
N GLY A 425 -19.14 -21.47 -4.33
CA GLY A 425 -17.93 -21.79 -5.07
C GLY A 425 -16.87 -20.70 -5.02
N ALA A 426 -17.01 -19.76 -4.07
CA ALA A 426 -16.05 -18.67 -3.89
C ALA A 426 -14.63 -19.19 -3.59
N LEU A 427 -13.64 -18.46 -4.03
CA LEU A 427 -12.25 -18.58 -3.59
C LEU A 427 -12.11 -17.72 -2.33
N VAL A 428 -11.61 -18.27 -1.24
CA VAL A 428 -11.61 -17.58 0.06
C VAL A 428 -10.28 -17.74 0.78
N GLY A 429 -9.85 -16.65 1.43
CA GLY A 429 -8.66 -16.62 2.27
C GLY A 429 -8.65 -15.41 3.20
N PRO A 430 -7.78 -15.40 4.23
CA PRO A 430 -7.59 -14.22 5.06
C PRO A 430 -6.94 -13.09 4.27
N ALA A 431 -7.23 -11.85 4.69
CA ALA A 431 -6.55 -10.64 4.27
C ALA A 431 -5.49 -10.24 5.30
N HIS A 432 -4.45 -9.51 4.89
CA HIS A 432 -3.36 -9.02 5.77
C HIS A 432 -2.86 -10.09 6.72
N SER A 433 -2.59 -11.27 6.20
CA SER A 433 -2.43 -12.50 6.98
C SER A 433 -1.41 -12.38 8.12
N GLY A 434 -0.33 -11.65 7.91
CA GLY A 434 0.72 -11.48 8.90
C GLY A 434 0.29 -10.78 10.20
N TRP A 435 -0.77 -9.98 10.18
CA TRP A 435 -1.28 -9.32 11.38
C TRP A 435 -2.10 -10.25 12.28
N GLY A 436 -2.17 -11.52 11.96
CA GLY A 436 -2.82 -12.51 12.81
C GLY A 436 -1.99 -12.89 14.03
N LEU A 437 -0.85 -13.51 13.82
CA LEU A 437 0.04 -14.01 14.86
C LEU A 437 1.47 -13.42 14.68
N GLN A 438 1.60 -12.13 14.91
CA GLN A 438 2.85 -11.40 14.71
C GLN A 438 3.88 -11.65 15.81
N VAL A 439 5.15 -11.69 15.42
CA VAL A 439 6.31 -11.91 16.29
C VAL A 439 7.35 -10.82 16.08
N ASP A 440 8.16 -10.56 17.09
CA ASP A 440 9.28 -9.61 17.04
C ASP A 440 10.59 -10.36 16.77
N THR A 441 10.72 -10.94 15.57
CA THR A 441 11.92 -11.65 15.10
C THR A 441 11.90 -11.78 13.59
N GLU A 442 13.09 -11.87 12.99
CA GLU A 442 13.26 -12.22 11.56
C GLU A 442 13.54 -13.71 11.32
N GLU A 443 13.60 -14.51 12.37
CA GLU A 443 13.80 -15.97 12.25
C GLU A 443 12.58 -16.60 11.56
N LEU A 444 12.83 -17.43 10.53
CA LEU A 444 11.79 -18.09 9.75
C LEU A 444 12.19 -19.53 9.37
N PRO A 445 11.43 -20.58 9.77
CA PRO A 445 10.32 -20.51 10.71
C PRO A 445 10.79 -20.28 12.15
N ASN A 446 9.96 -19.62 12.96
CA ASN A 446 10.17 -19.50 14.40
C ASN A 446 9.03 -20.19 15.17
N PHE A 447 9.25 -20.47 16.46
CA PHE A 447 8.31 -21.25 17.29
C PHE A 447 7.72 -20.43 18.45
N ILE A 448 7.81 -19.10 18.37
CA ILE A 448 7.18 -18.19 19.31
C ILE A 448 5.69 -18.12 18.97
N VAL A 449 4.83 -18.38 19.95
CA VAL A 449 3.39 -18.11 19.83
C VAL A 449 3.14 -16.72 20.40
N PRO A 450 2.87 -15.71 19.54
CA PRO A 450 2.81 -14.34 19.99
C PRO A 450 1.49 -13.98 20.66
N PRO A 451 1.41 -12.83 21.31
CA PRO A 451 0.15 -12.19 21.63
C PRO A 451 -0.61 -11.92 20.32
N TYR A 452 -1.91 -12.02 20.41
CA TYR A 452 -2.80 -11.82 19.33
C TYR A 452 -3.12 -10.33 19.09
N ASP A 453 -3.16 -9.86 17.86
CA ASP A 453 -3.43 -8.46 17.59
C ASP A 453 -4.83 -8.13 17.02
N GLY A 454 -5.48 -9.08 16.41
CA GLY A 454 -6.92 -8.96 16.20
C GLY A 454 -7.45 -8.71 14.80
N ILE A 455 -6.64 -8.35 13.78
CA ILE A 455 -7.17 -7.92 12.47
C ILE A 455 -6.70 -8.72 11.24
N GLY A 456 -5.68 -9.56 11.38
CA GLY A 456 -5.18 -10.39 10.28
C GLY A 456 -5.82 -11.77 10.20
N ALA A 457 -5.02 -12.79 9.88
CA ALA A 457 -5.47 -14.17 9.68
C ALA A 457 -5.68 -14.97 10.97
N ASN A 458 -6.31 -14.40 11.96
CA ASN A 458 -6.38 -14.92 13.32
C ASN A 458 -7.04 -16.29 13.46
N GLU A 459 -8.28 -16.42 12.97
CA GLU A 459 -8.99 -17.70 13.01
C GLU A 459 -8.49 -18.66 11.91
N TYR A 460 -7.59 -18.25 11.01
CA TYR A 460 -7.04 -19.12 9.98
C TYR A 460 -6.51 -20.43 10.57
N ILE A 461 -5.84 -20.37 11.73
CA ILE A 461 -5.28 -21.55 12.41
C ILE A 461 -6.39 -22.54 12.84
N VAL A 462 -7.62 -22.06 13.03
CA VAL A 462 -8.80 -22.88 13.30
C VAL A 462 -9.46 -23.29 12.00
N ASP A 463 -9.70 -22.34 11.10
CA ASP A 463 -10.47 -22.52 9.87
C ASP A 463 -9.82 -23.54 8.93
N VAL A 464 -8.48 -23.56 8.85
CA VAL A 464 -7.70 -24.49 8.00
C VAL A 464 -7.91 -25.97 8.39
N THR A 465 -8.38 -26.24 9.61
CA THR A 465 -8.66 -27.62 10.08
C THR A 465 -9.99 -28.14 9.59
N HIS A 466 -10.86 -27.26 9.04
CA HIS A 466 -12.24 -27.60 8.69
C HIS A 466 -12.42 -27.88 7.19
N THR A 467 -13.36 -28.76 6.92
CA THR A 467 -13.97 -28.89 5.60
C THR A 467 -15.43 -28.46 5.68
N VAL A 468 -15.93 -27.84 4.64
CA VAL A 468 -17.28 -27.26 4.56
C VAL A 468 -17.96 -27.64 3.25
N PRO A 469 -19.29 -27.62 3.16
CA PRO A 469 -20.00 -27.95 1.92
C PRO A 469 -19.66 -26.96 0.79
N GLY A 470 -19.22 -27.49 -0.34
CA GLY A 470 -19.09 -26.77 -1.60
C GLY A 470 -20.44 -26.64 -2.35
N PRO A 471 -20.42 -26.14 -3.61
CA PRO A 471 -21.63 -25.89 -4.41
C PRO A 471 -22.46 -27.14 -4.71
N ASP A 472 -21.82 -28.28 -4.84
CA ASP A 472 -22.45 -29.59 -5.10
C ASP A 472 -22.71 -30.38 -3.81
N GLY A 473 -22.42 -29.81 -2.65
CA GLY A 473 -22.54 -30.44 -1.34
C GLY A 473 -21.35 -31.32 -0.96
N SER A 474 -20.37 -31.52 -1.81
CA SER A 474 -19.10 -32.18 -1.44
C SER A 474 -18.34 -31.35 -0.39
N LEU A 475 -17.58 -32.04 0.46
CA LEU A 475 -16.75 -31.33 1.45
C LEU A 475 -15.48 -30.83 0.80
N VAL A 476 -15.24 -29.53 0.96
CA VAL A 476 -14.04 -28.82 0.46
C VAL A 476 -13.33 -28.11 1.62
N PRO A 477 -12.02 -27.82 1.54
CA PRO A 477 -11.35 -27.01 2.55
C PRO A 477 -12.06 -25.68 2.79
N ALA A 478 -12.18 -25.28 4.06
CA ALA A 478 -12.84 -24.02 4.42
C ALA A 478 -12.05 -22.80 3.93
N VAL A 479 -10.72 -22.89 3.85
CA VAL A 479 -9.80 -21.84 3.39
C VAL A 479 -9.01 -22.34 2.19
N ASP A 480 -8.91 -21.53 1.14
CA ASP A 480 -8.16 -21.86 -0.08
C ASP A 480 -6.72 -21.32 -0.05
N PHE A 481 -6.52 -20.07 0.41
CA PHE A 481 -5.22 -19.41 0.36
C PHE A 481 -4.90 -18.59 1.62
N MET A 482 -3.60 -18.32 1.81
CA MET A 482 -3.03 -17.27 2.67
C MET A 482 -2.67 -16.08 1.79
N SER A 483 -2.95 -14.87 2.24
CA SER A 483 -2.48 -13.65 1.58
C SER A 483 -1.01 -13.39 1.91
N MET A 484 -0.31 -12.76 0.96
CA MET A 484 1.12 -12.46 1.02
C MET A 484 1.39 -11.07 0.48
N VAL A 485 2.51 -10.49 0.89
CA VAL A 485 3.17 -9.28 0.38
C VAL A 485 2.79 -8.00 1.13
N ASP A 486 1.57 -7.84 1.56
CA ASP A 486 1.11 -6.60 2.21
C ASP A 486 1.38 -6.51 3.72
N THR A 487 1.97 -7.56 4.30
CA THR A 487 2.42 -7.58 5.70
C THR A 487 3.89 -8.06 5.82
N PRO A 488 4.53 -7.90 6.99
CA PRO A 488 5.88 -8.39 7.19
C PRO A 488 6.03 -9.88 6.86
N TYR A 489 6.94 -10.20 5.96
CA TYR A 489 7.13 -11.55 5.39
C TYR A 489 7.27 -12.66 6.44
N VAL A 490 7.89 -12.36 7.58
CA VAL A 490 8.06 -13.34 8.66
C VAL A 490 6.73 -13.76 9.23
N TRP A 491 5.81 -12.82 9.46
CA TRP A 491 4.55 -13.11 10.12
C TRP A 491 3.64 -14.01 9.25
N GLU A 492 3.47 -13.64 7.98
CA GLU A 492 2.62 -14.41 7.05
C GLU A 492 3.23 -15.76 6.68
N LEU A 493 4.52 -15.81 6.36
CA LEU A 493 5.20 -17.06 6.00
C LEU A 493 5.33 -18.02 7.18
N ASN A 494 5.56 -17.51 8.40
CA ASN A 494 5.69 -18.36 9.60
C ASN A 494 4.41 -19.16 9.85
N MET A 495 3.26 -18.47 9.83
CA MET A 495 1.96 -19.10 10.03
C MET A 495 1.66 -20.13 8.94
N TRP A 496 1.93 -19.79 7.69
CA TRP A 496 1.73 -20.69 6.56
C TRP A 496 2.65 -21.92 6.63
N TYR A 497 3.95 -21.74 6.93
CA TYR A 497 4.89 -22.85 7.04
C TYR A 497 4.52 -23.83 8.16
N HIS A 498 4.05 -23.35 9.31
CA HIS A 498 3.59 -24.24 10.39
C HIS A 498 2.38 -25.06 9.99
N THR A 499 1.41 -24.47 9.28
CA THR A 499 0.24 -25.21 8.81
C THR A 499 0.61 -26.23 7.71
N LEU A 500 1.53 -25.89 6.80
CA LEU A 500 2.07 -26.83 5.82
C LEU A 500 2.83 -27.99 6.51
N ASN A 501 3.63 -27.69 7.53
CA ASN A 501 4.35 -28.68 8.33
C ASN A 501 3.41 -29.61 9.11
N ALA A 502 2.26 -29.10 9.51
CA ALA A 502 1.18 -29.90 10.07
C ALA A 502 0.42 -30.73 9.03
N GLY A 503 0.69 -30.54 7.72
CA GLY A 503 0.12 -31.32 6.61
C GLY A 503 -1.16 -30.71 6.02
N PHE A 504 -1.44 -29.43 6.23
CA PHE A 504 -2.47 -28.73 5.48
C PHE A 504 -1.91 -28.28 4.11
N ARG A 505 -2.80 -27.95 3.17
CA ARG A 505 -2.42 -27.67 1.77
C ARG A 505 -2.95 -26.31 1.31
N THR A 506 -3.05 -25.34 2.21
CA THR A 506 -3.43 -23.97 1.87
C THR A 506 -2.44 -23.38 0.89
N ARG A 507 -2.94 -22.66 -0.12
CA ARG A 507 -2.14 -22.00 -1.15
C ARG A 507 -1.77 -20.60 -0.73
N ILE A 508 -1.07 -19.84 -1.57
CA ILE A 508 -0.79 -18.41 -1.37
C ILE A 508 -1.37 -17.57 -2.49
N SER A 509 -1.63 -16.30 -2.18
CA SER A 509 -2.02 -15.29 -3.16
C SER A 509 -1.46 -13.93 -2.76
N GLY A 510 -0.97 -13.14 -3.73
CA GLY A 510 -0.42 -11.80 -3.49
C GLY A 510 -1.50 -10.74 -3.43
N GLU A 511 -1.38 -9.81 -2.49
CA GLU A 511 -2.30 -8.69 -2.29
C GLU A 511 -1.56 -7.39 -1.99
N THR A 512 -2.22 -6.25 -2.25
CA THR A 512 -1.70 -4.91 -1.96
C THR A 512 -2.50 -4.21 -0.86
N ASP A 513 -3.80 -4.51 -0.75
CA ASP A 513 -4.77 -3.75 0.04
C ASP A 513 -4.69 -2.25 -0.26
N PHE A 514 -4.68 -1.94 -1.58
CA PHE A 514 -4.60 -0.56 -2.05
C PHE A 514 -5.93 0.19 -1.76
N PRO A 515 -5.90 1.39 -1.19
CA PRO A 515 -4.77 2.15 -0.69
C PRO A 515 -4.58 2.03 0.84
N CYS A 516 -5.17 1.02 1.49
CA CYS A 516 -5.25 0.94 2.94
C CYS A 516 -3.91 0.57 3.59
N ILE A 517 -3.19 -0.41 3.04
CA ILE A 517 -1.84 -0.78 3.47
C ILE A 517 -0.80 -0.10 2.58
N TYR A 518 -0.90 -0.28 1.27
CA TYR A 518 -0.02 0.37 0.30
C TYR A 518 -0.78 1.38 -0.54
N GLY A 519 -0.46 2.66 -0.37
CA GLY A 519 -1.02 3.76 -1.18
C GLY A 519 -0.21 4.09 -2.42
N GLU A 520 0.96 3.44 -2.62
CA GLU A 520 1.89 3.76 -3.70
C GLU A 520 1.35 3.37 -5.06
N ARG A 521 0.84 2.15 -5.22
CA ARG A 521 0.29 1.64 -6.48
C ARG A 521 -0.54 0.38 -6.28
N VAL A 522 -1.48 0.10 -7.19
CA VAL A 522 -2.17 -1.18 -7.27
C VAL A 522 -1.23 -2.28 -7.76
N GLY A 523 -1.43 -3.50 -7.33
CA GLY A 523 -0.61 -4.63 -7.76
C GLY A 523 0.84 -4.56 -7.27
N LEU A 524 1.11 -3.91 -6.15
CA LEU A 524 2.40 -3.99 -5.48
C LEU A 524 2.62 -5.42 -4.99
N GLY A 525 1.58 -6.05 -4.44
CA GLY A 525 1.52 -7.49 -4.20
C GLY A 525 0.73 -8.18 -5.31
N ARG A 526 1.32 -9.18 -5.97
CA ARG A 526 0.73 -9.87 -7.15
C ARG A 526 0.77 -11.37 -7.02
N SER A 527 -0.27 -12.02 -7.52
CA SER A 527 -0.27 -13.42 -7.90
C SER A 527 -0.07 -13.55 -9.41
N TYR A 528 0.85 -14.43 -9.83
CA TYR A 528 1.03 -14.82 -11.21
C TYR A 528 0.51 -16.23 -11.39
N VAL A 529 -0.58 -16.39 -12.15
CA VAL A 529 -1.29 -17.66 -12.31
C VAL A 529 -1.07 -18.21 -13.71
N LYS A 530 -0.70 -19.50 -13.80
CA LYS A 530 -0.52 -20.20 -15.08
C LYS A 530 -1.86 -20.63 -15.67
N LEU A 531 -2.28 -19.97 -16.75
CA LEU A 531 -3.53 -20.26 -17.47
C LEU A 531 -3.33 -20.64 -18.94
N GLY A 532 -2.11 -20.46 -19.49
CA GLY A 532 -1.86 -20.56 -20.93
C GLY A 532 -2.27 -19.29 -21.68
N ASP A 533 -2.69 -19.43 -22.92
CA ASP A 533 -2.83 -18.32 -23.87
C ASP A 533 -3.99 -17.38 -23.59
N LYS A 534 -4.92 -17.76 -22.72
CA LYS A 534 -6.15 -16.99 -22.50
C LYS A 534 -6.41 -16.70 -21.05
N LEU A 535 -6.59 -15.41 -20.74
CA LEU A 535 -7.00 -14.94 -19.44
C LEU A 535 -8.53 -15.06 -19.26
N ASP A 536 -8.93 -15.62 -18.11
CA ASP A 536 -10.30 -15.64 -17.61
C ASP A 536 -10.27 -15.49 -16.09
N TYR A 537 -11.19 -14.68 -15.53
CA TYR A 537 -11.21 -14.40 -14.10
C TYR A 537 -11.49 -15.64 -13.25
N ASP A 538 -12.48 -16.44 -13.66
CA ASP A 538 -12.86 -17.64 -12.90
C ASP A 538 -11.76 -18.70 -12.96
N ALA A 539 -11.08 -18.84 -14.13
CA ALA A 539 -9.91 -19.70 -14.30
C ALA A 539 -8.71 -19.22 -13.47
N TRP A 540 -8.54 -17.89 -13.33
CA TRP A 540 -7.49 -17.31 -12.48
C TRP A 540 -7.72 -17.64 -11.00
N CYS A 541 -8.95 -17.47 -10.51
CA CYS A 541 -9.33 -17.88 -9.16
C CYS A 541 -9.11 -19.39 -8.94
N GLU A 542 -9.49 -20.22 -9.92
CA GLU A 542 -9.28 -21.67 -9.82
C GLU A 542 -7.79 -22.04 -9.80
N GLY A 543 -6.97 -21.33 -10.59
CA GLY A 543 -5.53 -21.50 -10.58
C GLY A 543 -4.89 -21.23 -9.22
N ILE A 544 -5.38 -20.23 -8.47
CA ILE A 544 -4.95 -19.99 -7.08
C ILE A 544 -5.38 -21.15 -6.19
N ARG A 545 -6.64 -21.60 -6.27
CA ARG A 545 -7.16 -22.74 -5.50
C ARG A 545 -6.33 -24.00 -5.71
N GLU A 546 -5.94 -24.29 -6.94
CA GLU A 546 -5.10 -25.42 -7.29
C GLU A 546 -3.62 -25.21 -6.92
N GLY A 547 -3.19 -23.96 -6.74
CA GLY A 547 -1.81 -23.58 -6.46
C GLY A 547 -0.96 -23.47 -7.70
N ARG A 548 -1.52 -23.22 -8.88
CA ARG A 548 -0.82 -22.92 -10.13
C ARG A 548 -0.32 -21.49 -10.19
N ASN A 549 0.18 -20.99 -9.07
CA ASN A 549 0.63 -19.61 -8.95
C ASN A 549 1.81 -19.44 -8.01
N TYR A 550 2.53 -18.37 -8.19
CA TYR A 550 3.43 -17.79 -7.21
C TYR A 550 2.99 -16.37 -6.88
N ALA A 551 3.43 -15.86 -5.74
CA ALA A 551 3.14 -14.50 -5.28
C ALA A 551 4.44 -13.69 -5.11
N GLY A 552 4.39 -12.39 -5.29
CA GLY A 552 5.54 -11.51 -5.09
C GLY A 552 5.27 -10.05 -5.44
N ASP A 553 6.35 -9.24 -5.40
CA ASP A 553 6.35 -7.81 -5.69
C ASP A 553 6.41 -7.46 -7.20
N GLY A 554 6.49 -8.49 -8.05
CA GLY A 554 6.60 -8.36 -9.50
C GLY A 554 8.00 -8.04 -10.04
N ASN A 555 9.00 -7.83 -9.18
CA ASN A 555 10.39 -7.61 -9.59
C ASN A 555 11.22 -8.89 -9.68
N SER A 556 10.62 -10.03 -9.31
CA SER A 556 11.17 -11.37 -9.57
C SER A 556 10.10 -12.37 -9.91
N HIS A 557 10.46 -13.36 -10.72
CA HIS A 557 9.56 -14.39 -11.23
C HIS A 557 10.13 -15.78 -11.00
N LEU A 558 9.28 -16.71 -10.57
CA LEU A 558 9.59 -18.12 -10.33
C LEU A 558 8.65 -18.98 -11.18
N LEU A 559 9.05 -19.17 -12.43
CA LEU A 559 8.22 -19.79 -13.46
C LEU A 559 8.52 -21.30 -13.55
N GLU A 560 7.56 -22.09 -14.03
CA GLU A 560 7.68 -23.52 -14.37
C GLU A 560 8.27 -24.38 -13.23
N PHE A 561 7.94 -24.04 -11.97
CA PHE A 561 8.40 -24.79 -10.80
C PHE A 561 7.83 -26.21 -10.81
N GLN A 562 8.71 -27.20 -10.72
CA GLN A 562 8.36 -28.63 -10.67
C GLN A 562 9.33 -29.44 -9.82
N VAL A 563 8.83 -30.56 -9.28
CA VAL A 563 9.61 -31.57 -8.57
C VAL A 563 9.44 -32.90 -9.31
N ASP A 564 10.54 -33.43 -9.83
CA ASP A 564 10.57 -34.50 -10.84
C ASP A 564 9.66 -34.15 -12.04
N ASP A 565 8.56 -34.88 -12.22
CA ASP A 565 7.56 -34.68 -13.28
C ASP A 565 6.27 -33.98 -12.80
N VAL A 566 6.19 -33.64 -11.50
CA VAL A 566 5.02 -32.95 -10.94
C VAL A 566 5.21 -31.44 -10.97
N LYS A 567 4.41 -30.77 -11.77
CA LYS A 567 4.36 -29.32 -11.80
C LYS A 567 3.48 -28.76 -10.68
N MET A 568 3.86 -27.58 -10.21
CA MET A 568 3.08 -26.81 -9.26
C MET A 568 1.64 -26.58 -9.77
N GLY A 569 0.63 -26.96 -8.97
CA GLY A 569 -0.79 -26.80 -9.27
C GLY A 569 -1.38 -27.90 -10.14
N GLU A 570 -0.60 -28.83 -10.67
CA GLU A 570 -1.11 -30.00 -11.40
C GLU A 570 -1.30 -31.19 -10.45
N ASN A 571 -2.39 -31.95 -10.62
CA ASN A 571 -2.68 -33.16 -9.83
C ASN A 571 -2.55 -32.95 -8.30
N GLY A 572 -3.03 -31.82 -7.78
CA GLY A 572 -2.92 -31.46 -6.36
C GLY A 572 -1.51 -31.08 -5.92
N SER A 573 -0.57 -30.89 -6.86
CA SER A 573 0.87 -30.69 -6.60
C SER A 573 1.49 -31.85 -5.79
N GLU A 574 1.09 -33.10 -6.03
CA GLU A 574 1.50 -34.25 -5.21
C GLU A 574 2.40 -35.23 -5.98
N LEU A 575 3.62 -35.40 -5.50
CA LEU A 575 4.57 -36.43 -5.93
C LEU A 575 4.56 -37.58 -4.92
N LYS A 576 4.27 -38.79 -5.38
CA LYS A 576 4.33 -40.02 -4.56
C LYS A 576 5.62 -40.76 -4.77
N LEU A 577 6.27 -41.17 -3.69
CA LEU A 577 7.49 -41.94 -3.68
C LEU A 577 7.30 -43.22 -2.87
N ASP A 578 7.66 -44.36 -3.45
CA ASP A 578 7.60 -45.64 -2.76
C ASP A 578 8.65 -45.77 -1.64
N ALA A 579 9.73 -44.99 -1.71
CA ALA A 579 10.80 -44.94 -0.71
C ALA A 579 11.53 -43.59 -0.76
N ALA A 580 12.23 -43.27 0.32
CA ALA A 580 13.11 -42.10 0.39
C ALA A 580 14.15 -42.11 -0.75
N ARG A 581 14.29 -40.99 -1.44
CA ARG A 581 15.27 -40.78 -2.51
C ARG A 581 15.52 -39.31 -2.82
N LYS A 582 16.51 -39.05 -3.68
CA LYS A 582 16.68 -37.74 -4.29
C LYS A 582 15.59 -37.45 -5.31
N VAL A 583 15.10 -36.22 -5.31
CA VAL A 583 14.20 -35.70 -6.31
C VAL A 583 14.87 -34.51 -7.02
N LYS A 584 14.48 -34.28 -8.26
CA LYS A 584 14.99 -33.21 -9.09
C LYS A 584 14.02 -32.03 -9.06
N VAL A 585 14.50 -30.89 -8.62
CA VAL A 585 13.71 -29.64 -8.64
C VAL A 585 14.17 -28.79 -9.82
N ARG A 586 13.23 -28.36 -10.66
CA ARG A 586 13.48 -27.47 -11.79
C ARG A 586 12.58 -26.25 -11.74
N LEU A 587 13.12 -25.10 -12.15
CA LEU A 587 12.36 -23.86 -12.34
C LEU A 587 13.10 -22.92 -13.27
N GLN A 588 12.38 -21.94 -13.77
CA GLN A 588 12.93 -20.74 -14.40
C GLN A 588 12.83 -19.59 -13.42
N ALA A 589 13.92 -18.87 -13.20
CA ALA A 589 13.95 -17.71 -12.33
C ALA A 589 14.43 -16.48 -13.11
N ALA A 590 13.76 -15.35 -12.90
CA ALA A 590 14.17 -14.07 -13.44
C ALA A 590 14.01 -12.99 -12.36
N ALA A 591 14.87 -11.98 -12.36
CA ALA A 591 14.81 -10.87 -11.44
C ALA A 591 15.38 -9.60 -12.09
N MET A 592 14.87 -8.44 -11.64
CA MET A 592 15.35 -7.15 -12.09
C MET A 592 15.70 -6.28 -10.87
N LEU A 593 16.96 -5.87 -10.77
CA LEU A 593 17.46 -4.89 -9.83
C LEU A 593 17.97 -3.66 -10.57
N GLU A 594 17.82 -2.50 -9.99
CA GLU A 594 18.51 -1.30 -10.48
C GLU A 594 20.03 -1.47 -10.39
N LEU A 595 20.78 -0.72 -11.18
CA LEU A 595 22.27 -0.79 -11.17
C LEU A 595 22.81 -0.39 -9.80
N GLU A 596 22.33 0.73 -9.29
CA GLU A 596 22.74 1.24 -7.98
C GLU A 596 21.84 0.70 -6.87
N PRO A 597 22.40 0.33 -5.71
CA PRO A 597 21.61 -0.13 -4.58
C PRO A 597 20.69 0.97 -4.02
N ARG A 598 19.45 0.60 -3.71
CA ARG A 598 18.47 1.45 -3.03
C ARG A 598 18.67 1.36 -1.51
N GLU A 599 19.63 2.10 -1.00
CA GLU A 599 19.96 2.13 0.42
C GLU A 599 18.82 2.62 1.31
N ASP A 600 17.94 3.45 0.78
CA ASP A 600 16.73 3.91 1.43
C ASP A 600 15.74 2.77 1.72
N ILE A 601 15.71 1.72 0.89
CA ILE A 601 14.90 0.50 1.10
C ILE A 601 15.66 -0.52 1.96
N ARG A 602 16.92 -0.77 1.64
CA ARG A 602 17.74 -1.81 2.31
C ARG A 602 17.88 -1.63 3.82
N ARG A 603 17.89 -0.36 4.29
CA ARG A 603 18.04 -0.03 5.71
C ARG A 603 16.74 -0.11 6.51
N ARG A 604 15.61 -0.28 5.85
CA ARG A 604 14.33 -0.41 6.53
C ARG A 604 14.23 -1.76 7.23
N SER A 605 13.69 -1.74 8.43
CA SER A 605 13.41 -2.96 9.16
C SER A 605 12.36 -3.82 8.40
N TYR A 606 12.25 -5.08 8.76
CA TYR A 606 11.23 -5.94 8.16
C TYR A 606 9.80 -5.53 8.50
N THR A 607 9.60 -4.65 9.49
CA THR A 607 8.30 -4.09 9.88
C THR A 607 8.01 -2.72 9.26
N GLU A 608 8.88 -2.23 8.38
CA GLU A 608 8.70 -0.97 7.66
C GLU A 608 8.43 -1.22 6.17
N HIS A 609 7.53 -0.43 5.58
CA HIS A 609 7.23 -0.50 4.14
C HIS A 609 8.44 -0.16 3.27
N PRO A 610 8.60 -0.83 2.10
CA PRO A 610 7.83 -1.99 1.64
C PRO A 610 8.28 -3.28 2.34
N TYR A 611 7.33 -4.08 2.80
CA TYR A 611 7.63 -5.36 3.47
C TYR A 611 8.27 -6.38 2.52
N TRP A 612 7.79 -6.39 1.26
CA TRP A 612 8.38 -7.16 0.17
C TRP A 612 8.92 -6.21 -0.89
N HIS A 613 10.17 -6.36 -1.22
CA HIS A 613 10.84 -5.64 -2.31
C HIS A 613 12.14 -6.34 -2.68
N ILE A 614 12.39 -6.50 -3.98
CA ILE A 614 13.57 -7.19 -4.52
C ILE A 614 14.89 -6.63 -4.00
N GLU A 615 14.95 -5.36 -3.66
CA GLU A 615 16.15 -4.71 -3.14
C GLU A 615 16.63 -5.33 -1.80
N HIS A 616 15.71 -5.88 -0.99
CA HIS A 616 16.08 -6.63 0.21
C HIS A 616 16.74 -7.99 -0.09
N ALA A 617 16.54 -8.53 -1.30
CA ALA A 617 17.17 -9.75 -1.76
C ALA A 617 18.55 -9.53 -2.36
N ARG A 618 18.96 -8.28 -2.61
CA ARG A 618 20.28 -7.95 -3.18
C ARG A 618 21.42 -8.44 -2.29
N ILE A 619 22.35 -9.16 -2.89
CA ILE A 619 23.54 -9.69 -2.20
C ILE A 619 24.65 -8.64 -2.18
N GLY A 620 24.94 -8.08 -1.01
CA GLY A 620 25.94 -7.02 -0.87
C GLY A 620 25.63 -5.82 -1.78
N ASN A 621 26.63 -5.32 -2.50
CA ASN A 621 26.46 -4.27 -3.49
C ASN A 621 26.46 -4.82 -4.94
N THR A 622 26.22 -6.11 -5.09
CA THR A 622 26.15 -6.75 -6.41
C THR A 622 24.74 -6.65 -6.97
N ARG A 623 24.57 -6.96 -8.24
CA ARG A 623 23.27 -7.07 -8.90
C ARG A 623 22.85 -8.55 -8.97
N THR A 624 22.98 -9.27 -7.83
CA THR A 624 22.62 -10.68 -7.71
C THR A 624 21.62 -10.90 -6.58
N VAL A 625 20.81 -11.93 -6.72
CA VAL A 625 19.84 -12.41 -5.72
C VAL A 625 19.96 -13.92 -5.55
N ALA A 626 19.56 -14.43 -4.37
CA ALA A 626 19.55 -15.84 -4.06
C ALA A 626 18.20 -16.47 -4.39
N VAL A 627 18.19 -17.52 -5.21
CA VAL A 627 17.06 -18.43 -5.38
C VAL A 627 17.24 -19.58 -4.42
N GLU A 628 16.32 -19.71 -3.46
CA GLU A 628 16.36 -20.75 -2.43
C GLU A 628 15.32 -21.84 -2.74
N ILE A 629 15.72 -23.10 -2.59
CA ILE A 629 14.80 -24.25 -2.55
C ILE A 629 14.57 -24.62 -1.09
N LEU A 630 13.30 -24.62 -0.72
CA LEU A 630 12.86 -24.89 0.64
C LEU A 630 12.35 -26.33 0.77
N GLN A 631 12.68 -26.97 1.89
CA GLN A 631 12.03 -28.19 2.35
C GLN A 631 11.50 -27.95 3.77
N ASN A 632 10.18 -28.04 3.93
CA ASN A 632 9.51 -27.84 5.21
C ASN A 632 9.84 -26.48 5.89
N GLY A 633 10.05 -25.42 5.06
CA GLY A 633 10.32 -24.05 5.51
C GLY A 633 11.79 -23.67 5.62
N TYR A 634 12.72 -24.63 5.51
CA TYR A 634 14.15 -24.37 5.59
C TYR A 634 14.81 -24.42 4.22
N PRO A 635 15.73 -23.49 3.89
CA PRO A 635 16.54 -23.58 2.69
C PRO A 635 17.43 -24.84 2.71
N VAL A 636 17.30 -25.67 1.66
CA VAL A 636 18.11 -26.91 1.49
C VAL A 636 19.05 -26.81 0.30
N ALA A 637 18.83 -25.87 -0.61
CA ALA A 637 19.73 -25.55 -1.71
C ALA A 637 19.55 -24.08 -2.09
N THR A 638 20.62 -23.44 -2.57
CA THR A 638 20.63 -22.03 -2.98
C THR A 638 21.43 -21.85 -4.25
N ARG A 639 20.98 -21.00 -5.14
CA ARG A 639 21.69 -20.57 -6.34
C ARG A 639 21.58 -19.06 -6.50
N GLU A 640 22.72 -18.39 -6.64
CA GLU A 640 22.72 -16.95 -7.00
C GLU A 640 22.48 -16.80 -8.50
N ILE A 641 21.65 -15.81 -8.86
CA ILE A 641 21.39 -15.41 -10.25
C ILE A 641 21.65 -13.92 -10.41
N LEU A 642 22.04 -13.51 -11.62
CA LEU A 642 22.12 -12.11 -11.99
C LEU A 642 20.71 -11.54 -12.18
N ALA A 643 20.40 -10.43 -11.51
CA ALA A 643 19.10 -9.77 -11.55
C ALA A 643 19.11 -8.64 -12.60
N ASP A 644 19.32 -8.98 -13.86
CA ASP A 644 19.39 -8.07 -15.01
C ASP A 644 18.21 -8.23 -15.97
N GLY A 645 17.18 -9.01 -15.55
CA GLY A 645 16.02 -9.33 -16.35
C GLY A 645 16.16 -10.60 -17.19
N SER A 646 17.34 -11.23 -17.23
CA SER A 646 17.50 -12.51 -17.93
C SER A 646 16.80 -13.65 -17.18
N VAL A 647 16.30 -14.64 -17.96
CA VAL A 647 15.69 -15.86 -17.43
C VAL A 647 16.76 -16.93 -17.27
N HIS A 648 16.83 -17.50 -16.08
CA HIS A 648 17.78 -18.55 -15.71
C HIS A 648 17.06 -19.88 -15.53
N ASP A 649 17.47 -20.93 -16.27
CA ASP A 649 17.02 -22.30 -16.02
C ASP A 649 17.84 -22.90 -14.87
N LEU A 650 17.16 -23.33 -13.82
CA LEU A 650 17.78 -23.83 -12.59
C LEU A 650 17.36 -25.29 -12.34
N GLU A 651 18.32 -26.11 -11.91
CA GLU A 651 18.12 -27.52 -11.53
C GLU A 651 18.84 -27.78 -10.21
N PHE A 652 18.18 -28.54 -9.30
CA PHE A 652 18.70 -28.94 -8.00
C PHE A 652 18.34 -30.40 -7.72
N ASP A 653 19.24 -31.11 -7.05
CA ASP A 653 18.97 -32.44 -6.50
C ASP A 653 18.75 -32.36 -5.00
N ILE A 654 17.53 -32.66 -4.54
CA ILE A 654 17.11 -32.54 -3.14
C ILE A 654 16.88 -33.89 -2.54
N GLU A 655 17.51 -34.17 -1.39
CA GLU A 655 17.31 -35.42 -0.63
C GLU A 655 15.96 -35.38 0.10
N VAL A 656 15.08 -36.34 -0.17
CA VAL A 656 13.79 -36.47 0.50
C VAL A 656 13.78 -37.77 1.29
N SER A 657 13.98 -37.67 2.59
CA SER A 657 14.01 -38.80 3.52
C SER A 657 12.63 -39.17 4.11
N ARG A 658 11.66 -38.27 3.99
CA ARG A 658 10.29 -38.41 4.52
C ARG A 658 9.33 -37.49 3.76
N SER A 659 8.03 -37.71 3.95
CA SER A 659 7.01 -36.84 3.39
C SER A 659 7.26 -35.40 3.79
N SER A 660 7.31 -34.50 2.77
CA SER A 660 7.77 -33.13 2.89
C SER A 660 7.06 -32.26 1.86
N TRP A 661 7.06 -30.94 2.06
CA TRP A 661 6.74 -30.00 1.00
C TRP A 661 8.00 -29.30 0.52
N ILE A 662 8.04 -29.00 -0.78
CA ILE A 662 9.16 -28.34 -1.45
C ILE A 662 8.64 -27.12 -2.18
N ALA A 663 9.30 -25.97 -2.01
CA ALA A 663 8.97 -24.72 -2.68
C ALA A 663 10.25 -23.96 -3.08
N ALA A 664 10.11 -22.91 -3.88
CA ALA A 664 11.18 -21.99 -4.22
C ALA A 664 10.82 -20.57 -3.79
N ARG A 665 11.85 -19.77 -3.42
CA ARG A 665 11.66 -18.35 -3.13
C ARG A 665 12.88 -17.49 -3.50
N ILE A 666 12.65 -16.23 -3.75
CA ILE A 666 13.61 -15.13 -3.64
C ILE A 666 13.11 -14.28 -2.47
N LEU A 667 13.75 -14.43 -1.30
CA LEU A 667 13.18 -13.89 -0.06
C LEU A 667 13.06 -12.38 -0.09
N ARG A 668 11.89 -11.92 0.29
CA ARG A 668 11.29 -10.61 0.24
C ARG A 668 11.01 -10.11 -1.19
N SER A 669 10.86 -11.02 -2.19
CA SER A 669 10.42 -10.62 -3.52
C SER A 669 9.40 -11.60 -4.12
N SER A 670 9.67 -12.91 -4.12
CA SER A 670 8.71 -13.89 -4.64
C SER A 670 8.78 -15.26 -3.95
N HIS A 671 7.65 -15.98 -3.95
CA HIS A 671 7.50 -17.31 -3.36
C HIS A 671 6.52 -18.16 -4.18
N THR A 672 6.88 -19.43 -4.47
CA THR A 672 6.01 -20.39 -5.15
C THR A 672 5.03 -21.05 -4.19
N ASN A 673 3.93 -21.61 -4.69
CA ASN A 673 3.25 -22.68 -3.97
C ASN A 673 4.13 -23.93 -3.90
N PRO A 674 3.92 -24.83 -2.92
CA PRO A 674 4.71 -26.03 -2.78
C PRO A 674 4.23 -27.17 -3.68
N VAL A 675 5.18 -28.10 -3.97
CA VAL A 675 4.87 -29.46 -4.36
C VAL A 675 5.00 -30.34 -3.10
N PHE A 676 4.00 -31.18 -2.84
CA PHE A 676 3.93 -32.10 -1.70
C PHE A 676 4.51 -33.44 -2.11
N VAL A 677 5.60 -33.84 -1.48
CA VAL A 677 6.25 -35.13 -1.72
C VAL A 677 5.83 -36.10 -0.63
N ILE A 678 5.09 -37.13 -1.00
CA ILE A 678 4.55 -38.15 -0.10
C ILE A 678 5.40 -39.43 -0.23
N VAL A 679 6.06 -39.81 0.85
CA VAL A 679 6.93 -41.01 0.91
C VAL A 679 6.17 -42.10 1.64
N GLU A 680 6.15 -43.32 1.05
CA GLU A 680 5.50 -44.50 1.64
C GLU A 680 4.04 -44.27 2.05
N GLU A 681 3.31 -43.43 1.30
CA GLU A 681 1.93 -43.07 1.57
C GLU A 681 1.69 -42.35 2.94
N LYS A 682 2.76 -41.97 3.65
CA LYS A 682 2.68 -41.32 4.95
C LYS A 682 2.34 -39.84 4.78
N PRO A 683 1.44 -39.28 5.59
CA PRO A 683 1.11 -37.86 5.51
C PRO A 683 2.29 -36.98 5.92
N ILE A 684 2.28 -35.70 5.48
CA ILE A 684 3.27 -34.74 5.94
C ILE A 684 3.00 -34.40 7.41
N ARG A 685 4.00 -34.65 8.26
CA ARG A 685 4.10 -34.28 9.67
C ARG A 685 5.55 -33.91 9.90
N ALA A 686 5.90 -32.69 9.42
CA ALA A 686 7.30 -32.32 9.26
C ALA A 686 8.02 -32.16 10.61
N PHE A 687 7.41 -31.44 11.56
CA PHE A 687 7.98 -31.16 12.87
C PHE A 687 6.91 -31.16 13.95
N ARG A 688 7.16 -31.85 15.05
CA ARG A 688 6.30 -31.88 16.23
C ARG A 688 6.06 -30.46 16.79
N ARG A 689 7.11 -29.67 16.87
CA ARG A 689 7.06 -28.28 17.36
C ARG A 689 6.22 -27.35 16.46
N SER A 690 6.11 -27.60 15.15
CA SER A 690 5.21 -26.82 14.28
C SER A 690 3.76 -27.12 14.58
N ILE A 691 3.40 -28.39 14.81
CA ILE A 691 2.03 -28.79 15.13
C ILE A 691 1.64 -28.30 16.54
N ASP A 692 2.58 -28.35 17.50
CA ASP A 692 2.40 -27.79 18.84
C ASP A 692 2.22 -26.27 18.81
N TRP A 693 2.97 -25.57 17.94
CA TRP A 693 2.77 -24.14 17.70
C TRP A 693 1.35 -23.85 17.21
N CYS A 694 0.84 -24.61 16.23
CA CYS A 694 -0.52 -24.49 15.73
C CYS A 694 -1.55 -24.71 16.85
N LEU A 695 -1.38 -25.75 17.67
CA LEU A 695 -2.27 -26.05 18.78
C LEU A 695 -2.31 -24.91 19.81
N LYS A 696 -1.15 -24.39 20.19
CA LYS A 696 -1.06 -23.22 21.07
C LYS A 696 -1.64 -21.96 20.44
N GLY A 697 -1.52 -21.80 19.12
CA GLY A 697 -2.15 -20.74 18.34
C GLY A 697 -3.68 -20.76 18.44
N VAL A 698 -4.30 -21.96 18.40
CA VAL A 698 -5.74 -22.12 18.61
C VAL A 698 -6.15 -21.63 20.00
N ASP A 699 -5.39 -21.98 21.04
CA ASP A 699 -5.69 -21.55 22.41
C ASP A 699 -5.51 -20.04 22.60
N GLN A 700 -4.46 -19.47 21.98
CA GLN A 700 -4.23 -18.02 22.01
C GLN A 700 -5.35 -17.28 21.28
N CYS A 701 -5.79 -17.78 20.12
CA CYS A 701 -6.90 -17.23 19.37
C CYS A 701 -8.20 -17.24 20.21
N TRP A 702 -8.56 -18.39 20.79
CA TRP A 702 -9.75 -18.51 21.64
C TRP A 702 -9.76 -17.49 22.78
N LYS A 703 -8.65 -17.41 23.51
CA LYS A 703 -8.47 -16.49 24.65
C LYS A 703 -8.79 -15.03 24.30
N ASN A 704 -8.45 -14.61 23.08
CA ASN A 704 -8.63 -13.23 22.64
C ASN A 704 -10.00 -12.99 21.96
N LYS A 705 -10.64 -14.05 21.47
CA LYS A 705 -11.84 -13.95 20.63
C LYS A 705 -13.15 -14.21 21.34
N GLU A 706 -13.15 -15.07 22.37
CA GLU A 706 -14.38 -15.54 23.03
C GLU A 706 -15.33 -14.39 23.40
N ALA A 707 -14.78 -13.26 23.86
CA ALA A 707 -15.56 -12.09 24.28
C ALA A 707 -16.27 -11.36 23.13
N PHE A 708 -15.86 -11.56 21.88
CA PHE A 708 -16.40 -10.89 20.69
C PHE A 708 -17.36 -11.77 19.91
N ILE A 709 -17.48 -13.06 20.26
CA ILE A 709 -18.37 -13.99 19.58
C ILE A 709 -19.81 -13.75 20.02
N SER A 710 -20.71 -13.64 19.05
CA SER A 710 -22.14 -13.48 19.31
C SER A 710 -22.67 -14.60 20.18
N PRO A 711 -23.55 -14.31 21.18
CA PRO A 711 -24.20 -15.33 21.98
C PRO A 711 -24.93 -16.42 21.15
N LYS A 712 -25.39 -16.09 19.94
CA LYS A 712 -26.03 -17.05 19.02
C LYS A 712 -25.05 -18.03 18.38
N GLU A 713 -23.75 -17.69 18.33
CA GLU A 713 -22.70 -18.46 17.69
C GLU A 713 -21.74 -19.12 18.67
N ILE A 714 -21.80 -18.77 19.96
CA ILE A 714 -20.79 -19.18 20.95
C ILE A 714 -20.64 -20.70 21.09
N GLU A 715 -21.76 -21.44 21.06
CA GLU A 715 -21.73 -22.91 21.17
C GLU A 715 -21.11 -23.53 19.89
N GLN A 716 -21.42 -22.97 18.73
CA GLN A 716 -20.81 -23.39 17.48
C GLN A 716 -19.29 -23.08 17.49
N ALA A 717 -18.90 -21.90 17.94
CA ALA A 717 -17.50 -21.51 18.07
C ALA A 717 -16.72 -22.44 19.01
N LYS A 718 -17.27 -22.79 20.18
CA LYS A 718 -16.66 -23.77 21.09
C LYS A 718 -16.43 -25.11 20.40
N ALA A 719 -17.42 -25.59 19.63
CA ALA A 719 -17.31 -26.84 18.90
C ALA A 719 -16.24 -26.77 17.80
N ASP A 720 -16.21 -25.69 17.03
CA ASP A 720 -15.23 -25.48 15.93
C ASP A 720 -13.79 -25.37 16.49
N TYR A 721 -13.58 -24.63 17.56
CA TYR A 721 -12.27 -24.54 18.21
C TYR A 721 -11.84 -25.85 18.88
N GLN A 722 -12.78 -26.60 19.45
CA GLN A 722 -12.50 -27.93 20.01
C GLN A 722 -12.12 -28.91 18.90
N HIS A 723 -12.81 -28.90 17.77
CA HIS A 723 -12.42 -29.68 16.60
C HIS A 723 -10.99 -29.38 16.14
N ALA A 724 -10.62 -28.10 16.08
CA ALA A 724 -9.27 -27.71 15.70
C ALA A 724 -8.22 -28.29 16.68
N ARG A 725 -8.47 -28.21 18.00
CA ARG A 725 -7.60 -28.83 19.00
C ARG A 725 -7.45 -30.34 18.81
N GLU A 726 -8.54 -31.02 18.54
CA GLU A 726 -8.55 -32.47 18.30
C GLU A 726 -7.74 -32.83 17.05
N VAL A 727 -7.92 -32.10 15.95
CA VAL A 727 -7.15 -32.31 14.71
C VAL A 727 -5.65 -32.11 14.95
N TYR A 728 -5.23 -31.03 15.61
CA TYR A 728 -3.81 -30.80 15.89
C TYR A 728 -3.26 -31.81 16.90
N THR A 729 -4.01 -32.20 17.92
CA THR A 729 -3.61 -33.23 18.90
C THR A 729 -3.41 -34.58 18.21
N GLN A 730 -4.31 -34.97 17.31
CA GLN A 730 -4.17 -36.17 16.51
C GLN A 730 -2.90 -36.12 15.65
N ARG A 731 -2.69 -35.02 14.91
CA ARG A 731 -1.50 -34.84 14.06
C ARG A 731 -0.22 -34.81 14.86
N LEU A 732 -0.26 -34.28 16.08
CA LEU A 732 0.87 -34.29 17.00
C LEU A 732 1.24 -35.74 17.43
N ALA A 733 0.23 -36.58 17.67
CA ALA A 733 0.43 -37.99 17.97
C ALA A 733 0.97 -38.79 16.78
N GLU A 734 0.63 -38.40 15.55
CA GLU A 734 1.14 -38.97 14.30
C GLU A 734 2.57 -38.54 13.94
N CYS A 735 3.09 -37.47 14.57
CA CYS A 735 4.40 -36.92 14.23
C CYS A 735 5.53 -37.63 14.97
N GLU A 736 6.44 -38.22 14.22
CA GLU A 736 7.62 -38.93 14.74
C GLU A 736 8.88 -38.05 14.87
N TRP A 737 8.80 -36.76 14.41
CA TRP A 737 9.98 -35.89 14.26
C TRP A 737 9.85 -34.60 15.07
N ASP A 738 10.94 -34.22 15.72
CA ASP A 738 11.05 -32.95 16.47
C ASP A 738 11.55 -31.79 15.60
#